data_2b8e8ff10ef668fe0ee1823604d5163f
#
_entry.id   2b8e8ff10ef668fe0ee1823604d5163f
#
_cell.length_a   1.000
_cell.length_b   1.000
_cell.length_c   1.000
_cell.angle_alpha   90.00
_cell.angle_beta   90.00
_cell.angle_gamma   90.00
#
_symmetry.space_group_name_H-M   'P 1'
#
loop_
_entity.id
_entity.type
_entity.pdbx_description
1 polymer ?
#
loop_
_entity_poly.entity_id
_entity_poly.type
_entity_poly.pdbx_seq_one_letter_code
_entity_poly.pdbx_strand_id
1 'polypeptide(L)'
;MVTYSGGGTTVLANEVQEYDLDEMVVTATRTMKQIQEVPSSVSVVTAKEIEDRNVTSVQEALQYMPGVYMDQTAQGGISLRGFGSTNVLVLVDGVQMNDTYQGAVNFNSIPVENIERIEVVRGAGSSIYGGHAVGGVINITTKEAKAGTHIDAAVSYGSYKTWKKSMNVNAKVNDKWSFGLGFENRKADGFDGYYNTAKASSGKGKYTANLPTLSDGSYVYGGRGTSDWDHKTYTANLKYNFDDSKSLKYSYTKYKTYFGYKNPYSFVKDENGNPVYSGTVTTQHGNVITLKASNFYGYNNINERDTHALVYKDEDNKFNASFSYLNDKKSGFTSASVPKTYPGLDWDGAGGYSSHPGKIYNFNMEKAWENVGKHTIVVGANFKQEEMVQDRYTLKHWKDENSKDQYYAHDKGKVQNFALFVQDEYKMSDPVTMYLGARLDYYKKCEGVFWNTTTSNPLDTTSPSETHIELSPKVAFDYKSDDKTHYFVSYGHSFNPPAMYKMYRYSEYTRYWYVPNPDLKPETSDTFELGMKKELDKDTNFNVTLYHVKTDDKIAASGILPGETYMGKGVKKYMNFDSEKRNGVEFELTHKISDKFDTYINYAWQQGKLKLGGKESTNFDIPKHLLHAGIEYNYDKWNALLDCQYVSARQAPDEEGGEYGAEDAYFIINTAVNYKIAKDVTLQFGVTNLLDREFYSGDATGGRTYNVGLRYSF
;
A
#
# COMPACT_ATOMS: atom_id res chain seq x y z
N MET A 1 -60.26 -15.22 -49.38
CA MET A 1 -59.00 -15.98 -49.59
C MET A 1 -58.10 -15.08 -50.35
N VAL A 2 -57.22 -14.35 -49.65
CA VAL A 2 -56.20 -13.46 -50.19
C VAL A 2 -54.90 -13.80 -49.46
N THR A 3 -53.99 -14.37 -50.22
CA THR A 3 -52.61 -14.70 -49.74
C THR A 3 -51.74 -13.47 -49.89
N TYR A 4 -51.15 -12.98 -48.77
CA TYR A 4 -50.04 -12.02 -48.78
C TYR A 4 -48.72 -12.78 -48.64
N SER A 5 -47.88 -12.74 -49.63
CA SER A 5 -46.47 -13.15 -49.53
C SER A 5 -45.65 -11.97 -49.01
N GLY A 6 -45.22 -12.04 -47.76
CA GLY A 6 -44.26 -11.11 -47.18
C GLY A 6 -42.82 -11.63 -47.35
N GLY A 7 -42.04 -10.95 -48.18
CA GLY A 7 -40.59 -11.19 -48.26
C GLY A 7 -39.91 -10.76 -46.96
N GLY A 8 -39.38 -11.70 -46.23
CA GLY A 8 -38.56 -11.45 -45.06
C GLY A 8 -37.12 -11.05 -45.48
N THR A 9 -36.75 -9.81 -45.28
CA THR A 9 -35.37 -9.39 -45.28
C THR A 9 -34.74 -9.90 -44.01
N THR A 10 -33.87 -10.91 -44.12
CA THR A 10 -33.01 -11.35 -43.05
C THR A 10 -31.98 -10.23 -42.76
N VAL A 11 -32.23 -9.46 -41.73
CA VAL A 11 -31.19 -8.59 -41.15
C VAL A 11 -30.21 -9.56 -40.45
N LEU A 12 -29.02 -9.71 -41.03
CA LEU A 12 -27.91 -10.31 -40.30
C LEU A 12 -27.63 -9.42 -39.11
N ALA A 13 -28.06 -9.86 -37.93
CA ALA A 13 -27.57 -9.31 -36.67
C ALA A 13 -26.07 -9.56 -36.66
N ASN A 14 -25.29 -8.50 -36.72
CA ASN A 14 -23.88 -8.58 -36.32
C ASN A 14 -23.90 -9.17 -34.92
N GLU A 15 -23.21 -10.29 -34.73
CA GLU A 15 -22.91 -10.83 -33.39
C GLU A 15 -22.23 -9.71 -32.61
N VAL A 16 -22.94 -9.13 -31.67
CA VAL A 16 -22.35 -8.26 -30.65
C VAL A 16 -21.49 -9.20 -29.83
N GLN A 17 -20.17 -9.09 -29.96
CA GLN A 17 -19.25 -9.81 -29.11
C GLN A 17 -19.52 -9.35 -27.68
N GLU A 18 -20.09 -10.24 -26.87
CA GLU A 18 -20.31 -10.03 -25.43
C GLU A 18 -18.94 -10.20 -24.75
N TYR A 19 -18.31 -9.08 -24.40
CA TYR A 19 -17.07 -9.09 -23.65
C TYR A 19 -17.40 -9.23 -22.15
N ASP A 20 -16.69 -10.13 -21.48
CA ASP A 20 -16.69 -10.17 -20.03
C ASP A 20 -16.00 -8.90 -19.50
N LEU A 21 -16.74 -8.05 -18.79
CA LEU A 21 -16.21 -6.79 -18.25
C LEU A 21 -15.10 -7.02 -17.22
N ASP A 22 -15.03 -8.20 -16.61
CA ASP A 22 -14.00 -8.56 -15.65
C ASP A 22 -12.63 -8.77 -16.34
N GLU A 23 -12.61 -9.04 -17.65
CA GLU A 23 -11.39 -9.17 -18.45
C GLU A 23 -10.89 -7.84 -19.05
N MET A 24 -11.64 -6.75 -18.90
CA MET A 24 -11.29 -5.44 -19.43
C MET A 24 -10.54 -4.58 -18.42
N VAL A 25 -9.47 -3.92 -18.84
CA VAL A 25 -8.65 -3.02 -18.00
C VAL A 25 -8.38 -1.69 -18.69
N VAL A 26 -8.20 -0.63 -17.89
CA VAL A 26 -7.92 0.73 -18.37
C VAL A 26 -6.55 1.22 -17.86
N THR A 27 -6.13 0.76 -16.70
CA THR A 27 -4.97 1.33 -15.99
C THR A 27 -3.67 1.24 -16.77
N ALA A 28 -3.45 0.19 -17.53
CA ALA A 28 -2.17 -0.01 -18.23
C ALA A 28 -2.00 0.88 -19.47
N THR A 29 -3.10 1.28 -20.12
CA THR A 29 -3.10 1.95 -21.45
C THR A 29 -3.89 3.25 -21.51
N ARG A 30 -4.62 3.62 -20.45
CA ARG A 30 -5.59 4.74 -20.42
C ARG A 30 -6.77 4.59 -21.39
N THR A 31 -6.83 3.48 -22.10
CA THR A 31 -7.96 3.06 -22.94
C THR A 31 -8.42 1.69 -22.50
N MET A 32 -9.70 1.39 -22.71
CA MET A 32 -10.28 0.10 -22.33
C MET A 32 -9.74 -1.00 -23.25
N LYS A 33 -9.13 -2.03 -22.67
CA LYS A 33 -8.50 -3.16 -23.37
C LYS A 33 -8.77 -4.46 -22.65
N GLN A 34 -8.78 -5.56 -23.41
CA GLN A 34 -8.71 -6.88 -22.82
C GLN A 34 -7.35 -7.08 -22.12
N ILE A 35 -7.33 -7.76 -20.99
CA ILE A 35 -6.09 -8.07 -20.24
C ILE A 35 -5.05 -8.74 -21.17
N GLN A 36 -5.50 -9.59 -22.08
CA GLN A 36 -4.64 -10.32 -23.02
C GLN A 36 -3.87 -9.37 -23.96
N GLU A 37 -4.48 -8.27 -24.42
CA GLU A 37 -3.91 -7.32 -25.39
C GLU A 37 -2.96 -6.29 -24.76
N VAL A 38 -2.86 -6.25 -23.42
CA VAL A 38 -2.04 -5.24 -22.72
C VAL A 38 -0.59 -5.73 -22.62
N PRO A 39 0.41 -5.00 -23.14
CA PRO A 39 1.82 -5.41 -23.10
C PRO A 39 2.47 -5.11 -21.72
N SER A 40 1.87 -5.59 -20.67
CA SER A 40 2.34 -5.46 -19.28
C SER A 40 1.75 -6.59 -18.42
N SER A 41 2.38 -6.87 -17.30
CA SER A 41 1.83 -7.78 -16.29
C SER A 41 0.69 -7.07 -15.55
N VAL A 42 -0.54 -7.54 -15.74
CA VAL A 42 -1.75 -6.96 -15.15
C VAL A 42 -2.54 -8.06 -14.47
N SER A 43 -3.05 -7.79 -13.26
CA SER A 43 -4.00 -8.65 -12.54
C SER A 43 -5.17 -7.81 -12.05
N VAL A 44 -6.35 -8.42 -11.97
CA VAL A 44 -7.59 -7.81 -11.49
C VAL A 44 -8.12 -8.60 -10.30
N VAL A 45 -8.67 -7.90 -9.30
CA VAL A 45 -9.52 -8.47 -8.24
C VAL A 45 -10.89 -7.84 -8.36
N THR A 46 -11.90 -8.66 -8.46
CA THR A 46 -13.30 -8.25 -8.60
C THR A 46 -14.01 -8.10 -7.25
N ALA A 47 -15.15 -7.38 -7.23
CA ALA A 47 -16.02 -7.30 -6.07
C ALA A 47 -16.45 -8.69 -5.58
N LYS A 48 -16.73 -9.61 -6.53
CA LYS A 48 -17.13 -11.00 -6.21
C LYS A 48 -16.00 -11.73 -5.46
N GLU A 49 -14.78 -11.67 -5.93
CA GLU A 49 -13.64 -12.30 -5.25
C GLU A 49 -13.38 -11.71 -3.85
N ILE A 50 -13.54 -10.38 -3.69
CA ILE A 50 -13.48 -9.71 -2.38
C ILE A 50 -14.52 -10.29 -1.42
N GLU A 51 -15.75 -10.49 -1.90
CA GLU A 51 -16.85 -11.04 -1.12
C GLU A 51 -16.65 -12.52 -0.80
N ASP A 52 -16.29 -13.34 -1.78
CA ASP A 52 -16.15 -14.79 -1.66
C ASP A 52 -14.99 -15.17 -0.71
N ARG A 53 -13.93 -14.40 -0.71
CA ARG A 53 -12.77 -14.59 0.18
C ARG A 53 -12.95 -14.00 1.59
N ASN A 54 -14.05 -13.31 1.87
CA ASN A 54 -14.31 -12.64 3.15
C ASN A 54 -13.19 -11.68 3.58
N VAL A 55 -12.51 -11.05 2.63
CA VAL A 55 -11.42 -10.13 2.94
C VAL A 55 -11.92 -8.89 3.66
N THR A 56 -11.14 -8.41 4.59
CA THR A 56 -11.51 -7.28 5.45
C THR A 56 -10.73 -6.00 5.13
N SER A 57 -9.72 -6.09 4.27
CA SER A 57 -8.88 -4.96 3.87
C SER A 57 -8.42 -5.10 2.41
N VAL A 58 -8.01 -3.96 1.82
CA VAL A 58 -7.41 -3.95 0.47
C VAL A 58 -6.12 -4.78 0.42
N GLN A 59 -5.34 -4.75 1.49
CA GLN A 59 -4.11 -5.55 1.57
C GLN A 59 -4.40 -7.05 1.45
N GLU A 60 -5.40 -7.54 2.18
CA GLU A 60 -5.84 -8.94 2.07
C GLU A 60 -6.34 -9.28 0.67
N ALA A 61 -7.05 -8.36 -0.01
CA ALA A 61 -7.48 -8.58 -1.39
C ALA A 61 -6.31 -8.72 -2.36
N LEU A 62 -5.24 -7.94 -2.15
CA LEU A 62 -4.07 -7.90 -3.03
C LEU A 62 -3.05 -9.02 -2.79
N GLN A 63 -2.99 -9.61 -1.59
CA GLN A 63 -1.96 -10.58 -1.22
C GLN A 63 -1.94 -11.84 -2.12
N TYR A 64 -3.06 -12.16 -2.75
CA TYR A 64 -3.20 -13.33 -3.63
C TYR A 64 -2.53 -13.15 -5.00
N MET A 65 -2.15 -11.92 -5.37
CA MET A 65 -1.53 -11.63 -6.67
C MET A 65 -0.05 -12.01 -6.70
N PRO A 66 0.50 -12.44 -7.86
CA PRO A 66 1.92 -12.72 -7.98
C PRO A 66 2.77 -11.48 -7.70
N GLY A 67 3.92 -11.66 -7.04
CA GLY A 67 4.84 -10.58 -6.73
C GLY A 67 4.36 -9.59 -5.66
N VAL A 68 3.17 -9.80 -5.09
CA VAL A 68 2.67 -9.03 -3.94
C VAL A 68 3.05 -9.73 -2.65
N TYR A 69 3.72 -9.03 -1.77
CA TYR A 69 3.98 -9.44 -0.40
C TYR A 69 3.29 -8.50 0.57
N MET A 70 2.56 -9.05 1.52
CA MET A 70 1.93 -8.32 2.60
C MET A 70 2.66 -8.63 3.92
N ASP A 71 3.16 -7.61 4.57
CA ASP A 71 3.68 -7.72 5.92
C ASP A 71 2.54 -8.04 6.90
N GLN A 72 2.68 -9.11 7.66
CA GLN A 72 1.65 -9.61 8.58
C GLN A 72 1.59 -8.86 9.91
N THR A 73 2.30 -7.74 10.03
CA THR A 73 2.23 -6.88 11.22
C THR A 73 0.89 -6.16 11.35
N ALA A 74 0.59 -5.67 12.54
CA ALA A 74 -0.67 -4.95 12.81
C ALA A 74 -0.89 -3.69 11.96
N GLN A 75 0.17 -3.09 11.42
CA GLN A 75 0.08 -1.93 10.50
C GLN A 75 0.15 -2.32 9.03
N GLY A 76 0.56 -3.54 8.72
CA GLY A 76 0.63 -4.18 7.42
C GLY A 76 1.13 -3.30 6.27
N GLY A 77 2.34 -3.59 5.77
CA GLY A 77 2.86 -2.98 4.56
C GLY A 77 2.55 -3.85 3.34
N ILE A 78 2.40 -3.23 2.16
CA ILE A 78 2.40 -3.97 0.88
C ILE A 78 3.68 -3.66 0.14
N SER A 79 4.29 -4.69 -0.43
CA SER A 79 5.30 -4.54 -1.47
C SER A 79 4.87 -5.24 -2.77
N LEU A 80 5.20 -4.63 -3.89
CA LEU A 80 4.97 -5.13 -5.23
C LEU A 80 6.32 -5.33 -5.91
N ARG A 81 6.70 -6.57 -6.22
CA ARG A 81 8.06 -6.93 -6.71
C ARG A 81 9.17 -6.40 -5.79
N GLY A 82 8.92 -6.42 -4.46
CA GLY A 82 9.81 -5.88 -3.46
C GLY A 82 9.84 -4.35 -3.35
N PHE A 83 9.07 -3.61 -4.15
CA PHE A 83 8.87 -2.17 -3.99
C PHE A 83 7.77 -1.90 -2.95
N GLY A 84 8.13 -1.21 -1.87
CA GLY A 84 7.16 -0.81 -0.84
C GLY A 84 6.19 0.27 -1.32
N SER A 85 5.18 0.58 -0.52
CA SER A 85 4.08 1.50 -0.85
C SER A 85 4.52 2.92 -1.23
N THR A 86 5.73 3.35 -0.91
CA THR A 86 6.30 4.64 -1.34
C THR A 86 6.71 4.66 -2.81
N ASN A 87 6.88 3.49 -3.43
CA ASN A 87 7.29 3.29 -4.82
C ASN A 87 6.15 2.68 -5.68
N VAL A 88 4.95 2.57 -5.10
CA VAL A 88 3.74 2.08 -5.76
C VAL A 88 2.69 3.18 -5.72
N LEU A 89 2.20 3.56 -6.89
CA LEU A 89 1.13 4.55 -6.98
C LEU A 89 -0.22 3.87 -6.71
N VAL A 90 -0.99 4.41 -5.78
CA VAL A 90 -2.35 3.92 -5.50
C VAL A 90 -3.37 4.99 -5.84
N LEU A 91 -4.34 4.61 -6.66
CA LEU A 91 -5.44 5.47 -7.10
C LEU A 91 -6.77 4.90 -6.59
N VAL A 92 -7.68 5.77 -6.18
CA VAL A 92 -9.09 5.46 -5.94
C VAL A 92 -9.93 6.37 -6.81
N ASP A 93 -10.67 5.81 -7.77
CA ASP A 93 -11.39 6.56 -8.82
C ASP A 93 -10.51 7.62 -9.52
N GLY A 94 -9.23 7.29 -9.75
CA GLY A 94 -8.25 8.18 -10.37
C GLY A 94 -7.59 9.18 -9.42
N VAL A 95 -7.97 9.22 -8.14
CA VAL A 95 -7.37 10.11 -7.12
C VAL A 95 -6.20 9.43 -6.43
N GLN A 96 -5.03 10.06 -6.44
CA GLN A 96 -3.83 9.56 -5.77
C GLN A 96 -4.02 9.53 -4.24
N MET A 97 -3.66 8.41 -3.61
CA MET A 97 -3.81 8.19 -2.17
C MET A 97 -2.51 8.32 -1.37
N ASN A 98 -1.35 8.36 -2.03
CA ASN A 98 -0.03 8.53 -1.40
C ASN A 98 0.01 9.84 -0.59
N ASP A 99 0.53 9.79 0.66
CA ASP A 99 0.59 10.94 1.57
C ASP A 99 1.75 11.90 1.24
N THR A 100 1.68 13.12 1.80
CA THR A 100 2.70 14.16 1.57
C THR A 100 3.98 13.92 2.37
N TYR A 101 3.93 13.25 3.52
CA TYR A 101 5.06 13.13 4.43
C TYR A 101 6.05 12.07 4.00
N GLN A 102 5.57 10.84 3.79
CA GLN A 102 6.38 9.68 3.40
C GLN A 102 6.22 9.31 1.92
N GLY A 103 5.16 9.73 1.26
CA GLY A 103 4.75 9.21 -0.04
C GLY A 103 4.14 7.81 0.03
N ALA A 104 3.75 7.36 1.22
CA ALA A 104 3.18 6.04 1.48
C ALA A 104 1.64 6.06 1.40
N VAL A 105 1.03 4.89 1.34
CA VAL A 105 -0.42 4.73 1.33
C VAL A 105 -0.91 4.04 2.60
N ASN A 106 -1.88 4.64 3.27
CA ASN A 106 -2.62 3.99 4.33
C ASN A 106 -3.82 3.25 3.75
N PHE A 107 -3.65 1.98 3.41
CA PHE A 107 -4.71 1.15 2.83
C PHE A 107 -5.92 0.97 3.76
N ASN A 108 -5.75 1.13 5.07
CA ASN A 108 -6.85 1.08 6.04
C ASN A 108 -7.87 2.22 5.86
N SER A 109 -7.53 3.25 5.05
CA SER A 109 -8.44 4.34 4.71
C SER A 109 -9.42 4.00 3.58
N ILE A 110 -9.23 2.87 2.90
CA ILE A 110 -10.00 2.48 1.71
C ILE A 110 -11.01 1.39 2.10
N PRO A 111 -12.33 1.68 2.12
CA PRO A 111 -13.36 0.70 2.47
C PRO A 111 -13.46 -0.40 1.42
N VAL A 112 -13.19 -1.63 1.81
CA VAL A 112 -13.18 -2.77 0.89
C VAL A 112 -14.58 -3.09 0.34
N GLU A 113 -15.64 -2.86 1.11
CA GLU A 113 -17.02 -3.14 0.71
C GLU A 113 -17.54 -2.24 -0.42
N ASN A 114 -16.90 -1.08 -0.62
CA ASN A 114 -17.28 -0.13 -1.69
C ASN A 114 -16.46 -0.34 -2.98
N ILE A 115 -15.63 -1.38 -3.06
CA ILE A 115 -14.79 -1.65 -4.22
C ILE A 115 -15.58 -2.47 -5.25
N GLU A 116 -15.59 -2.01 -6.51
CA GLU A 116 -16.06 -2.75 -7.66
C GLU A 116 -14.97 -3.65 -8.22
N ARG A 117 -13.74 -3.10 -8.34
CA ARG A 117 -12.55 -3.86 -8.77
C ARG A 117 -11.25 -3.16 -8.40
N ILE A 118 -10.18 -3.93 -8.37
CA ILE A 118 -8.81 -3.47 -8.21
C ILE A 118 -8.00 -3.95 -9.40
N GLU A 119 -7.41 -3.02 -10.16
CA GLU A 119 -6.47 -3.31 -11.24
C GLU A 119 -5.04 -3.09 -10.72
N VAL A 120 -4.16 -4.06 -10.86
CA VAL A 120 -2.75 -3.95 -10.51
C VAL A 120 -1.90 -4.11 -11.76
N VAL A 121 -1.26 -3.03 -12.17
CA VAL A 121 -0.27 -3.01 -13.25
C VAL A 121 1.12 -3.03 -12.63
N ARG A 122 1.89 -4.06 -12.89
CA ARG A 122 3.25 -4.21 -12.38
C ARG A 122 4.26 -3.58 -13.35
N GLY A 123 5.40 -3.12 -12.80
CA GLY A 123 6.49 -2.52 -13.57
C GLY A 123 6.32 -1.02 -13.84
N ALA A 124 7.03 -0.50 -14.84
CA ALA A 124 7.17 0.93 -15.11
C ALA A 124 5.85 1.60 -15.50
N GLY A 125 5.33 2.46 -14.62
CA GLY A 125 4.10 3.24 -14.81
C GLY A 125 4.30 4.74 -15.01
N SER A 126 5.53 5.27 -14.84
CA SER A 126 5.76 6.73 -14.82
C SER A 126 5.50 7.42 -16.15
N SER A 127 5.59 6.74 -17.29
CA SER A 127 5.30 7.30 -18.62
C SER A 127 3.86 7.84 -18.75
N ILE A 128 2.95 7.37 -17.90
CA ILE A 128 1.55 7.81 -17.89
C ILE A 128 1.22 8.52 -16.57
N TYR A 129 1.69 7.97 -15.45
CA TYR A 129 1.25 8.34 -14.10
C TYR A 129 2.23 9.25 -13.35
N GLY A 130 3.50 9.34 -13.80
CA GLY A 130 4.55 10.11 -13.13
C GLY A 130 5.14 9.43 -11.89
N GLY A 131 5.51 10.21 -10.90
CA GLY A 131 6.19 9.73 -9.70
C GLY A 131 5.40 8.70 -8.88
N HIS A 132 6.12 7.90 -8.07
CA HIS A 132 5.64 6.77 -7.27
C HIS A 132 5.27 5.50 -8.08
N ALA A 133 5.18 5.55 -9.41
CA ALA A 133 4.79 4.41 -10.25
C ALA A 133 5.99 3.57 -10.72
N VAL A 134 6.95 3.30 -9.84
CA VAL A 134 8.17 2.52 -10.10
C VAL A 134 7.91 1.02 -10.03
N GLY A 135 7.33 0.56 -8.93
CA GLY A 135 6.95 -0.85 -8.73
C GLY A 135 5.67 -1.22 -9.49
N GLY A 136 4.83 -0.22 -9.74
CA GLY A 136 3.56 -0.37 -10.44
C GLY A 136 2.49 0.61 -10.00
N VAL A 137 1.29 0.37 -10.48
CA VAL A 137 0.09 1.15 -10.19
C VAL A 137 -1.02 0.23 -9.68
N ILE A 138 -1.63 0.57 -8.58
CA ILE A 138 -2.83 -0.06 -8.04
C ILE A 138 -3.97 0.92 -8.25
N ASN A 139 -4.93 0.58 -9.10
CA ASN A 139 -6.10 1.41 -9.38
C ASN A 139 -7.36 0.74 -8.85
N ILE A 140 -8.02 1.41 -7.92
CA ILE A 140 -9.23 0.94 -7.25
C ILE A 140 -10.40 1.72 -7.81
N THR A 141 -11.36 1.00 -8.36
CA THR A 141 -12.63 1.57 -8.84
C THR A 141 -13.72 1.26 -7.82
N THR A 142 -14.47 2.29 -7.41
CA THR A 142 -15.57 2.13 -6.46
C THR A 142 -16.87 1.79 -7.15
N LYS A 143 -17.79 1.11 -6.43
CA LYS A 143 -19.13 0.77 -6.91
C LYS A 143 -19.89 2.03 -7.32
N GLU A 144 -20.49 2.01 -8.51
CA GLU A 144 -21.39 3.07 -8.99
C GLU A 144 -22.87 2.68 -8.78
N ALA A 145 -23.71 3.70 -8.70
CA ALA A 145 -25.16 3.49 -8.55
C ALA A 145 -25.75 2.89 -9.84
N LYS A 146 -26.29 1.68 -9.74
CA LYS A 146 -27.11 1.02 -10.76
C LYS A 146 -28.57 1.54 -10.65
N ALA A 147 -29.44 1.16 -11.60
CA ALA A 147 -30.86 1.55 -11.57
C ALA A 147 -31.52 1.13 -10.24
N GLY A 148 -32.24 2.05 -9.61
CA GLY A 148 -32.87 1.85 -8.31
C GLY A 148 -31.95 2.24 -7.13
N THR A 149 -32.25 1.68 -5.97
CA THR A 149 -31.47 1.84 -4.74
C THR A 149 -30.88 0.50 -4.34
N HIS A 150 -29.57 0.47 -4.12
CA HIS A 150 -28.80 -0.69 -3.69
C HIS A 150 -28.20 -0.42 -2.32
N ILE A 151 -28.30 -1.38 -1.43
CA ILE A 151 -27.79 -1.30 -0.06
C ILE A 151 -26.90 -2.51 0.20
N ASP A 152 -25.65 -2.27 0.50
CA ASP A 152 -24.71 -3.26 1.01
C ASP A 152 -24.43 -2.95 2.47
N ALA A 153 -24.70 -3.87 3.39
CA ALA A 153 -24.39 -3.75 4.80
C ALA A 153 -23.73 -5.02 5.32
N ALA A 154 -22.70 -4.88 6.13
CA ALA A 154 -22.04 -6.02 6.74
C ALA A 154 -21.66 -5.75 8.20
N VAL A 155 -21.74 -6.79 9.01
CA VAL A 155 -21.20 -6.82 10.37
C VAL A 155 -20.46 -8.12 10.57
N SER A 156 -19.22 -8.03 11.10
CA SER A 156 -18.48 -9.23 11.50
C SER A 156 -17.77 -9.04 12.84
N TYR A 157 -17.53 -10.16 13.51
CA TYR A 157 -16.79 -10.25 14.75
C TYR A 157 -15.78 -11.40 14.66
N GLY A 158 -14.58 -11.17 15.18
CA GLY A 158 -13.51 -12.17 15.09
C GLY A 158 -12.53 -12.11 16.24
N SER A 159 -11.44 -12.86 16.10
CA SER A 159 -10.32 -12.93 17.05
C SER A 159 -9.82 -11.54 17.44
N TYR A 160 -9.24 -11.42 18.64
CA TYR A 160 -8.74 -10.15 19.19
C TYR A 160 -9.84 -9.08 19.34
N LYS A 161 -11.10 -9.49 19.51
CA LYS A 161 -12.29 -8.64 19.56
C LYS A 161 -12.40 -7.74 18.34
N THR A 162 -12.02 -8.25 17.15
CA THR A 162 -12.09 -7.51 15.90
C THR A 162 -13.54 -7.35 15.47
N TRP A 163 -13.99 -6.11 15.37
CA TRP A 163 -15.28 -5.74 14.80
C TRP A 163 -15.10 -5.05 13.45
N LYS A 164 -15.90 -5.46 12.48
CA LYS A 164 -16.12 -4.71 11.24
C LYS A 164 -17.61 -4.39 11.12
N LYS A 165 -17.93 -3.16 10.77
CA LYS A 165 -19.27 -2.68 10.48
C LYS A 165 -19.20 -1.80 9.26
N SER A 166 -20.00 -2.09 8.25
CA SER A 166 -20.07 -1.29 7.02
C SER A 166 -21.50 -1.15 6.54
N MET A 167 -21.76 -0.05 5.84
CA MET A 167 -22.99 0.21 5.13
C MET A 167 -22.68 1.11 3.94
N ASN A 168 -23.13 0.69 2.75
CA ASN A 168 -23.08 1.49 1.54
C ASN A 168 -24.48 1.56 0.94
N VAL A 169 -24.90 2.75 0.55
CA VAL A 169 -26.16 3.01 -0.14
C VAL A 169 -25.82 3.72 -1.44
N ASN A 170 -26.14 3.10 -2.57
CA ASN A 170 -25.97 3.67 -3.90
C ASN A 170 -27.34 3.76 -4.58
N ALA A 171 -27.73 4.92 -5.07
CA ALA A 171 -29.02 5.13 -5.68
C ALA A 171 -28.93 5.97 -6.97
N LYS A 172 -29.53 5.45 -8.05
CA LYS A 172 -29.81 6.22 -9.27
C LYS A 172 -31.25 6.72 -9.17
N VAL A 173 -31.40 8.02 -8.82
CA VAL A 173 -32.71 8.66 -8.61
C VAL A 173 -33.48 8.82 -9.92
N ASN A 174 -32.74 9.17 -10.98
CA ASN A 174 -33.22 9.29 -12.35
C ASN A 174 -32.02 9.23 -13.31
N ASP A 175 -32.23 9.42 -14.61
CA ASP A 175 -31.15 9.33 -15.60
C ASP A 175 -30.06 10.40 -15.42
N LYS A 176 -30.36 11.50 -14.75
CA LYS A 176 -29.42 12.60 -14.52
C LYS A 176 -28.69 12.50 -13.20
N TRP A 177 -29.32 12.03 -12.14
CA TRP A 177 -28.80 12.09 -10.80
C TRP A 177 -28.60 10.73 -10.16
N SER A 178 -27.42 10.49 -9.63
CA SER A 178 -27.15 9.39 -8.72
C SER A 178 -26.29 9.85 -7.54
N PHE A 179 -26.44 9.15 -6.42
CA PHE A 179 -25.65 9.42 -5.22
C PHE A 179 -25.22 8.11 -4.54
N GLY A 180 -24.16 8.20 -3.76
CA GLY A 180 -23.69 7.12 -2.89
C GLY A 180 -23.30 7.67 -1.52
N LEU A 181 -23.61 6.89 -0.48
CA LEU A 181 -23.18 7.15 0.89
C LEU A 181 -22.58 5.87 1.47
N GLY A 182 -21.40 5.98 2.10
CA GLY A 182 -20.72 4.84 2.69
C GLY A 182 -20.17 5.13 4.08
N PHE A 183 -20.17 4.11 4.89
CA PHE A 183 -19.56 4.08 6.21
C PHE A 183 -18.89 2.74 6.44
N GLU A 184 -17.66 2.76 6.96
CA GLU A 184 -16.98 1.57 7.47
C GLU A 184 -16.30 1.91 8.81
N ASN A 185 -16.43 1.02 9.78
CA ASN A 185 -15.64 1.02 10.99
C ASN A 185 -15.05 -0.37 11.22
N ARG A 186 -13.73 -0.44 11.37
CA ARG A 186 -12.99 -1.61 11.79
C ARG A 186 -12.21 -1.29 13.06
N LYS A 187 -12.28 -2.19 14.04
CA LYS A 187 -11.66 -2.00 15.34
C LYS A 187 -11.22 -3.33 15.92
N ALA A 188 -10.04 -3.38 16.56
CA ALA A 188 -9.55 -4.54 17.30
C ALA A 188 -8.79 -4.13 18.55
N ASP A 189 -8.74 -5.03 19.56
CA ASP A 189 -7.82 -4.92 20.67
C ASP A 189 -6.39 -5.34 20.27
N GLY A 190 -6.24 -6.01 19.10
CA GLY A 190 -4.97 -6.48 18.58
C GLY A 190 -4.33 -7.60 19.38
N PHE A 191 -3.16 -8.01 18.97
CA PHE A 191 -2.36 -9.06 19.61
C PHE A 191 -1.00 -8.51 20.08
N ASP A 192 -0.32 -9.28 20.92
CA ASP A 192 1.02 -8.97 21.39
C ASP A 192 2.05 -9.54 20.40
N GLY A 193 2.70 -8.67 19.65
CA GLY A 193 3.68 -9.06 18.63
C GLY A 193 5.04 -8.40 18.80
N TYR A 194 5.15 -7.37 19.64
CA TYR A 194 6.39 -6.59 19.73
C TYR A 194 7.18 -6.90 21.02
N TYR A 195 8.34 -7.51 20.86
CA TYR A 195 9.24 -7.87 21.96
C TYR A 195 10.39 -6.90 22.13
N ASN A 196 10.80 -6.67 23.37
CA ASN A 196 11.93 -5.84 23.73
C ASN A 196 13.17 -6.70 23.93
N THR A 197 14.27 -6.39 23.22
CA THR A 197 15.54 -7.11 23.29
C THR A 197 16.68 -6.22 23.80
N ALA A 198 17.71 -6.81 24.38
CA ALA A 198 18.93 -6.13 24.79
C ALA A 198 20.17 -7.01 24.60
N LYS A 199 21.26 -6.41 24.11
CA LYS A 199 22.56 -7.07 24.04
C LYS A 199 23.19 -7.15 25.44
N ALA A 200 23.92 -8.23 25.67
CA ALA A 200 24.65 -8.48 26.88
C ALA A 200 25.85 -7.52 27.05
N SER A 201 26.17 -7.21 28.29
CA SER A 201 27.37 -6.51 28.69
C SER A 201 27.97 -7.18 29.94
N SER A 202 29.19 -6.82 30.31
CA SER A 202 29.83 -7.28 31.54
C SER A 202 29.34 -6.44 32.72
N GLY A 203 29.32 -7.03 33.93
CA GLY A 203 28.98 -6.32 35.14
C GLY A 203 28.09 -7.15 36.08
N LYS A 204 27.48 -6.47 37.06
CA LYS A 204 26.48 -7.05 37.99
C LYS A 204 25.21 -6.23 37.89
N GLY A 205 24.09 -6.90 37.68
CA GLY A 205 22.77 -6.29 37.65
C GLY A 205 22.18 -6.10 39.07
N LYS A 206 21.26 -5.16 39.15
CA LYS A 206 20.44 -4.93 40.37
C LYS A 206 19.42 -6.06 40.57
N TYR A 207 18.87 -6.57 39.48
CA TYR A 207 17.89 -7.64 39.44
C TYR A 207 18.51 -8.91 38.85
N THR A 208 17.84 -10.06 38.98
CA THR A 208 18.21 -11.33 38.38
C THR A 208 17.01 -11.92 37.65
N ALA A 209 17.20 -12.43 36.44
CA ALA A 209 16.13 -13.08 35.69
C ALA A 209 16.67 -14.15 34.72
N ASN A 210 15.85 -15.19 34.49
CA ASN A 210 16.06 -16.14 33.42
C ASN A 210 15.27 -15.63 32.21
N LEU A 211 15.95 -15.31 31.10
CA LEU A 211 15.37 -14.67 29.95
C LEU A 211 15.64 -15.49 28.69
N PRO A 212 14.71 -15.54 27.72
CA PRO A 212 14.98 -16.11 26.40
C PRO A 212 16.22 -15.45 25.78
N THR A 213 17.10 -16.25 25.16
CA THR A 213 18.34 -15.81 24.52
C THR A 213 18.20 -16.04 23.01
N LEU A 214 18.56 -15.04 22.23
CA LEU A 214 18.57 -15.09 20.77
C LEU A 214 19.93 -15.59 20.26
N SER A 215 20.03 -16.02 18.99
CA SER A 215 21.26 -16.50 18.36
C SER A 215 22.38 -15.46 18.35
N ASP A 216 22.03 -14.16 18.21
CA ASP A 216 22.98 -13.04 18.29
C ASP A 216 23.48 -12.73 19.71
N GLY A 217 23.08 -13.55 20.72
CA GLY A 217 23.40 -13.37 22.13
C GLY A 217 22.60 -12.27 22.84
N SER A 218 21.57 -11.71 22.21
CA SER A 218 20.62 -10.79 22.82
C SER A 218 19.61 -11.53 23.72
N TYR A 219 18.99 -10.83 24.64
CA TYR A 219 17.98 -11.36 25.55
C TYR A 219 16.64 -10.67 25.35
N VAL A 220 15.54 -11.43 25.33
CA VAL A 220 14.16 -10.89 25.31
C VAL A 220 13.74 -10.63 26.76
N TYR A 221 13.38 -9.40 27.10
CA TYR A 221 13.06 -9.03 28.49
C TYR A 221 11.62 -8.56 28.71
N GLY A 222 10.77 -8.56 27.70
CA GLY A 222 9.36 -8.20 27.78
C GLY A 222 8.82 -7.67 26.46
N GLY A 223 7.68 -7.00 26.49
CA GLY A 223 7.01 -6.49 25.29
C GLY A 223 6.21 -5.21 25.53
N ARG A 224 5.74 -4.60 24.42
CA ARG A 224 4.86 -3.42 24.44
C ARG A 224 3.42 -3.77 24.74
N GLY A 225 3.08 -5.07 24.78
CA GLY A 225 1.74 -5.57 24.93
C GLY A 225 0.94 -5.49 23.64
N THR A 226 -0.38 -5.50 23.76
CA THR A 226 -1.28 -5.57 22.60
C THR A 226 -1.34 -4.27 21.81
N SER A 227 -1.43 -4.39 20.49
CA SER A 227 -1.56 -3.26 19.55
C SER A 227 -3.02 -3.05 19.17
N ASP A 228 -3.69 -2.07 19.79
CA ASP A 228 -5.08 -1.76 19.44
C ASP A 228 -5.18 -0.75 18.29
N TRP A 229 -6.25 -0.87 17.52
CA TRP A 229 -6.52 0.02 16.41
C TRP A 229 -8.02 0.26 16.17
N ASP A 230 -8.35 1.43 15.63
CA ASP A 230 -9.71 1.84 15.23
C ASP A 230 -9.63 2.64 13.92
N HIS A 231 -10.27 2.14 12.87
CA HIS A 231 -10.32 2.75 11.54
C HIS A 231 -11.77 3.10 11.19
N LYS A 232 -12.02 4.34 10.82
CA LYS A 232 -13.36 4.83 10.42
C LYS A 232 -13.25 5.57 9.10
N THR A 233 -14.06 5.17 8.13
CA THR A 233 -14.15 5.82 6.83
C THR A 233 -15.59 6.19 6.53
N TYR A 234 -15.78 7.39 6.01
CA TYR A 234 -17.06 7.92 5.54
C TYR A 234 -16.87 8.34 4.10
N THR A 235 -17.77 7.94 3.22
CA THR A 235 -17.75 8.32 1.81
C THR A 235 -19.09 8.92 1.41
N ALA A 236 -19.04 9.91 0.51
CA ALA A 236 -20.22 10.45 -0.14
C ALA A 236 -19.86 10.78 -1.59
N ASN A 237 -20.73 10.45 -2.52
CA ASN A 237 -20.56 10.83 -3.92
C ASN A 237 -21.89 11.32 -4.51
N LEU A 238 -21.77 12.21 -5.47
CA LEU A 238 -22.89 12.75 -6.25
C LEU A 238 -22.44 12.80 -7.71
N LYS A 239 -23.21 12.18 -8.59
CA LYS A 239 -22.95 12.18 -10.04
C LYS A 239 -24.13 12.83 -10.77
N TYR A 240 -23.81 13.71 -11.69
CA TYR A 240 -24.74 14.32 -12.62
C TYR A 240 -24.38 13.93 -14.05
N ASN A 241 -25.31 13.32 -14.77
CA ASN A 241 -25.18 13.05 -16.20
C ASN A 241 -25.84 14.19 -16.96
N PHE A 242 -25.06 14.88 -17.78
CA PHE A 242 -25.57 15.92 -18.70
C PHE A 242 -26.41 15.27 -19.81
N ASP A 243 -25.88 14.16 -20.34
CA ASP A 243 -26.47 13.27 -21.31
C ASP A 243 -25.91 11.83 -21.09
N ASP A 244 -26.12 10.92 -22.04
CA ASP A 244 -25.67 9.52 -21.92
C ASP A 244 -24.14 9.35 -21.98
N SER A 245 -23.42 10.36 -22.49
CA SER A 245 -21.96 10.34 -22.70
C SER A 245 -21.19 11.24 -21.75
N LYS A 246 -21.82 12.27 -21.17
CA LYS A 246 -21.15 13.29 -20.34
C LYS A 246 -21.63 13.26 -18.91
N SER A 247 -20.67 13.24 -17.99
CA SER A 247 -20.97 13.24 -16.57
C SER A 247 -20.00 14.05 -15.73
N LEU A 248 -20.47 14.49 -14.56
CA LEU A 248 -19.67 15.15 -13.54
C LEU A 248 -19.91 14.42 -12.21
N LYS A 249 -18.87 13.86 -11.60
CA LYS A 249 -18.93 13.17 -10.31
C LYS A 249 -18.13 13.99 -9.27
N TYR A 250 -18.79 14.34 -8.18
CA TYR A 250 -18.14 14.81 -6.97
C TYR A 250 -18.05 13.66 -5.96
N SER A 251 -16.87 13.50 -5.34
CA SER A 251 -16.66 12.50 -4.28
C SER A 251 -16.01 13.15 -3.07
N TYR A 252 -16.46 12.75 -1.90
CA TYR A 252 -15.90 13.10 -0.61
C TYR A 252 -15.59 11.85 0.18
N THR A 253 -14.37 11.77 0.73
CA THR A 253 -13.96 10.72 1.66
C THR A 253 -13.33 11.35 2.88
N LYS A 254 -13.78 10.93 4.06
CA LYS A 254 -13.16 11.23 5.33
C LYS A 254 -12.75 9.95 6.01
N TYR A 255 -11.48 9.85 6.41
CA TYR A 255 -11.07 8.78 7.29
C TYR A 255 -10.42 9.27 8.57
N LYS A 256 -10.53 8.42 9.61
CA LYS A 256 -9.84 8.57 10.88
C LYS A 256 -9.25 7.22 11.25
N THR A 257 -7.97 7.21 11.59
CA THR A 257 -7.31 6.01 12.07
C THR A 257 -6.59 6.29 13.38
N TYR A 258 -6.64 5.30 14.25
CA TYR A 258 -5.88 5.23 15.49
C TYR A 258 -5.17 3.89 15.56
N PHE A 259 -3.94 3.90 16.02
CA PHE A 259 -3.16 2.72 16.39
C PHE A 259 -2.35 3.03 17.63
N GLY A 260 -2.27 2.08 18.58
CA GLY A 260 -1.50 2.28 19.81
C GLY A 260 -1.19 0.98 20.53
N TYR A 261 -0.35 1.06 21.56
CA TYR A 261 0.00 -0.07 22.40
C TYR A 261 -0.64 0.03 23.79
N LYS A 262 -1.01 -1.13 24.35
CA LYS A 262 -1.56 -1.26 25.72
C LYS A 262 -0.97 -2.47 26.44
N ASN A 263 -1.02 -2.42 27.79
CA ASN A 263 -0.67 -3.53 28.65
C ASN A 263 0.76 -4.04 28.44
N PRO A 264 1.78 -3.17 28.49
CA PRO A 264 3.16 -3.61 28.42
C PRO A 264 3.50 -4.53 29.57
N TYR A 265 4.42 -5.45 29.34
CA TYR A 265 4.84 -6.42 30.35
C TYR A 265 6.36 -6.59 30.36
N SER A 266 6.89 -7.00 31.51
CA SER A 266 8.29 -7.34 31.73
C SER A 266 8.40 -8.76 32.28
N PHE A 267 9.34 -9.54 31.74
CA PHE A 267 9.71 -10.85 32.28
C PHE A 267 10.57 -10.72 33.55
N VAL A 268 11.13 -9.55 33.80
CA VAL A 268 11.93 -9.25 34.97
C VAL A 268 11.03 -8.81 36.12
N LYS A 269 11.21 -9.39 37.31
CA LYS A 269 10.46 -9.06 38.54
C LYS A 269 11.40 -8.64 39.66
N ASP A 270 10.92 -7.78 40.55
CA ASP A 270 11.60 -7.43 41.76
C ASP A 270 11.39 -8.54 42.86
N GLU A 271 11.97 -8.34 44.03
CA GLU A 271 11.87 -9.26 45.17
C GLU A 271 10.41 -9.46 45.66
N ASN A 272 9.53 -8.52 45.38
CA ASN A 272 8.10 -8.57 45.71
C ASN A 272 7.24 -9.16 44.59
N GLY A 273 7.84 -9.57 43.46
CA GLY A 273 7.14 -10.11 42.29
C GLY A 273 6.56 -9.05 41.37
N ASN A 274 6.82 -7.77 41.56
CA ASN A 274 6.34 -6.70 40.68
C ASN A 274 7.19 -6.62 39.40
N PRO A 275 6.59 -6.32 38.23
CA PRO A 275 7.33 -6.19 37.00
C PRO A 275 8.30 -5.00 37.04
N VAL A 276 9.52 -5.21 36.54
CA VAL A 276 10.60 -4.21 36.45
C VAL A 276 10.73 -3.73 35.02
N TYR A 277 10.63 -2.42 34.80
CA TYR A 277 10.68 -1.81 33.46
C TYR A 277 11.97 -1.02 33.19
N SER A 278 12.82 -0.82 34.19
CA SER A 278 14.10 -0.12 34.02
C SER A 278 15.14 -0.62 35.00
N GLY A 279 16.43 -0.52 34.61
CA GLY A 279 17.55 -0.93 35.47
C GLY A 279 18.39 -2.03 34.83
N THR A 280 19.35 -2.53 35.60
CA THR A 280 20.29 -3.58 35.13
C THR A 280 19.88 -4.95 35.71
N VAL A 281 20.00 -5.97 34.86
CA VAL A 281 19.56 -7.35 35.19
C VAL A 281 20.70 -8.31 34.90
N THR A 282 21.06 -9.13 35.88
CA THR A 282 21.95 -10.29 35.70
C THR A 282 21.12 -11.44 35.13
N THR A 283 21.51 -11.94 33.97
CA THR A 283 20.84 -13.08 33.34
C THR A 283 21.32 -14.41 33.92
N GLN A 284 20.66 -15.50 33.52
CA GLN A 284 21.06 -16.87 33.89
C GLN A 284 22.49 -17.25 33.46
N HIS A 285 23.07 -16.58 32.47
CA HIS A 285 24.43 -16.80 32.00
C HIS A 285 25.47 -15.89 32.66
N GLY A 286 25.07 -15.12 33.69
CA GLY A 286 25.93 -14.18 34.40
C GLY A 286 26.23 -12.87 33.65
N ASN A 287 25.66 -12.69 32.46
CA ASN A 287 25.75 -11.45 31.68
C ASN A 287 24.78 -10.41 32.24
N VAL A 288 25.03 -9.14 31.93
CA VAL A 288 24.15 -8.03 32.33
C VAL A 288 23.48 -7.42 31.14
N ILE A 289 22.18 -7.18 31.22
CA ILE A 289 21.43 -6.37 30.27
C ILE A 289 20.88 -5.12 30.95
N THR A 290 20.54 -4.11 30.16
CA THR A 290 19.92 -2.87 30.66
C THR A 290 18.52 -2.74 30.08
N LEU A 291 17.52 -2.74 30.97
CA LEU A 291 16.14 -2.43 30.62
C LEU A 291 15.96 -0.92 30.53
N LYS A 292 15.29 -0.49 29.46
CA LYS A 292 14.93 0.92 29.26
C LYS A 292 13.40 1.05 29.28
N ALA A 293 12.88 1.83 30.22
CA ALA A 293 11.44 2.07 30.34
C ALA A 293 10.83 2.58 29.02
N SER A 294 11.59 3.38 28.23
CA SER A 294 11.16 3.86 26.93
C SER A 294 10.74 2.76 25.95
N ASN A 295 11.32 1.57 26.06
CA ASN A 295 11.03 0.48 25.11
C ASN A 295 9.64 -0.14 25.33
N PHE A 296 9.07 0.01 26.52
CA PHE A 296 7.77 -0.54 26.90
C PHE A 296 6.59 0.36 26.53
N TYR A 297 6.79 1.68 26.35
CA TYR A 297 5.67 2.58 26.07
C TYR A 297 5.11 2.47 24.64
N GLY A 298 5.96 2.20 23.66
CA GLY A 298 5.55 2.27 22.26
C GLY A 298 5.18 3.71 21.84
N TYR A 299 4.19 3.82 20.97
CA TYR A 299 3.66 5.09 20.43
C TYR A 299 2.19 4.93 20.07
N ASN A 300 1.48 6.06 19.95
CA ASN A 300 0.18 6.09 19.30
C ASN A 300 0.30 6.81 17.96
N ASN A 301 -0.30 6.25 16.92
CA ASN A 301 -0.39 6.86 15.60
C ASN A 301 -1.83 7.30 15.35
N ILE A 302 -1.99 8.54 14.90
CA ILE A 302 -3.30 9.18 14.70
C ILE A 302 -3.30 9.82 13.32
N ASN A 303 -4.26 9.45 12.47
CA ASN A 303 -4.43 10.08 11.18
C ASN A 303 -5.89 10.48 10.95
N GLU A 304 -6.10 11.66 10.38
CA GLU A 304 -7.40 12.15 9.90
C GLU A 304 -7.18 12.89 8.58
N ARG A 305 -7.83 12.41 7.51
CA ARG A 305 -7.77 13.03 6.17
C ARG A 305 -9.17 13.27 5.65
N ASP A 306 -9.34 14.42 4.99
CA ASP A 306 -10.45 14.70 4.09
C ASP A 306 -9.94 14.68 2.65
N THR A 307 -10.67 14.03 1.75
CA THR A 307 -10.39 14.00 0.31
C THR A 307 -11.63 14.48 -0.43
N HIS A 308 -11.44 15.43 -1.33
CA HIS A 308 -12.47 15.93 -2.24
C HIS A 308 -11.99 15.66 -3.67
N ALA A 309 -12.87 15.15 -4.52
CA ALA A 309 -12.56 14.96 -5.92
C ALA A 309 -13.74 15.39 -6.81
N LEU A 310 -13.41 15.98 -7.93
CA LEU A 310 -14.36 16.34 -9.00
C LEU A 310 -13.83 15.73 -10.29
N VAL A 311 -14.63 14.88 -10.94
CA VAL A 311 -14.25 14.16 -12.16
C VAL A 311 -15.29 14.44 -13.23
N TYR A 312 -14.87 15.01 -14.34
CA TYR A 312 -15.66 15.19 -15.56
C TYR A 312 -15.25 14.14 -16.59
N LYS A 313 -16.21 13.48 -17.19
CA LYS A 313 -16.01 12.53 -18.29
C LYS A 313 -16.87 12.91 -19.48
N ASP A 314 -16.31 12.79 -20.68
CA ASP A 314 -16.98 12.91 -21.98
C ASP A 314 -16.59 11.69 -22.82
N GLU A 315 -17.43 10.67 -22.81
CA GLU A 315 -17.15 9.38 -23.45
C GLU A 315 -17.17 9.49 -24.99
N ASP A 316 -17.97 10.41 -25.57
CA ASP A 316 -18.02 10.64 -27.03
C ASP A 316 -16.71 11.23 -27.52
N ASN A 317 -16.16 12.20 -26.79
CA ASN A 317 -14.90 12.85 -27.13
C ASN A 317 -13.68 12.17 -26.51
N LYS A 318 -13.86 11.09 -25.72
CA LYS A 318 -12.80 10.41 -24.96
C LYS A 318 -11.95 11.41 -24.16
N PHE A 319 -12.63 12.35 -23.49
CA PHE A 319 -11.99 13.39 -22.72
C PHE A 319 -12.34 13.22 -21.24
N ASN A 320 -11.30 13.24 -20.39
CA ASN A 320 -11.42 13.20 -18.94
C ASN A 320 -10.68 14.38 -18.32
N ALA A 321 -11.29 15.00 -17.30
CA ALA A 321 -10.63 15.99 -16.46
C ALA A 321 -10.97 15.73 -15.01
N SER A 322 -9.98 15.87 -14.12
CA SER A 322 -10.19 15.70 -12.69
C SER A 322 -9.43 16.73 -11.86
N PHE A 323 -10.05 17.12 -10.76
CA PHE A 323 -9.42 17.89 -9.71
C PHE A 323 -9.60 17.16 -8.40
N SER A 324 -8.52 17.03 -7.59
CA SER A 324 -8.62 16.51 -6.23
C SER A 324 -7.89 17.39 -5.23
N TYR A 325 -8.44 17.44 -4.02
CA TYR A 325 -7.88 18.09 -2.86
C TYR A 325 -7.85 17.13 -1.69
N LEU A 326 -6.65 16.78 -1.23
CA LEU A 326 -6.43 15.97 -0.04
C LEU A 326 -5.91 16.86 1.09
N ASN A 327 -6.45 16.69 2.28
CA ASN A 327 -6.08 17.45 3.45
C ASN A 327 -5.84 16.51 4.64
N ASP A 328 -4.57 16.21 4.92
CA ASP A 328 -4.16 15.53 6.14
C ASP A 328 -4.28 16.51 7.31
N LYS A 329 -5.45 16.51 7.97
CA LYS A 329 -5.71 17.40 9.11
C LYS A 329 -4.92 17.01 10.35
N LYS A 330 -4.80 15.68 10.56
CA LYS A 330 -3.96 15.04 11.56
C LYS A 330 -3.22 13.91 10.89
N SER A 331 -1.93 13.89 11.04
CA SER A 331 -1.07 12.76 10.70
C SER A 331 0.08 12.85 11.67
N GLY A 332 0.35 11.81 12.45
CA GLY A 332 1.44 11.91 13.40
C GLY A 332 1.37 10.88 14.52
N PHE A 333 2.33 10.99 15.39
CA PHE A 333 2.45 10.06 16.51
C PHE A 333 2.78 10.78 17.82
N THR A 334 2.28 10.21 18.91
CA THR A 334 2.63 10.59 20.27
C THR A 334 3.55 9.54 20.90
N SER A 335 4.46 9.96 21.76
CA SER A 335 5.38 9.07 22.50
C SER A 335 5.63 9.60 23.90
N ALA A 336 5.89 8.69 24.86
CA ALA A 336 6.17 9.06 26.24
C ALA A 336 7.57 9.66 26.41
N SER A 337 7.69 10.68 27.25
CA SER A 337 8.97 11.16 27.78
C SER A 337 9.27 10.43 29.08
N VAL A 338 10.33 9.62 29.07
CA VAL A 338 10.67 8.80 30.25
C VAL A 338 11.70 9.52 31.11
N PRO A 339 11.41 9.80 32.39
CA PRO A 339 12.41 10.29 33.34
C PRO A 339 13.55 9.29 33.49
N LYS A 340 14.80 9.76 33.49
CA LYS A 340 16.00 8.91 33.60
C LYS A 340 16.06 8.07 34.88
N THR A 341 15.36 8.44 35.91
CA THR A 341 15.45 7.89 37.26
C THR A 341 14.18 7.19 37.74
N TYR A 342 13.17 6.99 36.87
CA TYR A 342 11.91 6.41 37.25
C TYR A 342 11.94 4.87 37.20
N PRO A 343 11.72 4.13 38.30
CA PRO A 343 11.83 2.67 38.33
C PRO A 343 10.63 1.94 37.71
N GLY A 344 9.49 2.62 37.55
CA GLY A 344 8.26 2.07 36.98
C GLY A 344 7.87 2.70 35.64
N LEU A 345 6.66 2.39 35.18
CA LEU A 345 6.03 3.06 34.03
C LEU A 345 5.05 4.13 34.54
N ASP A 346 5.27 5.39 34.19
CA ASP A 346 4.24 6.43 34.31
C ASP A 346 3.39 6.40 33.03
N TRP A 347 2.30 5.62 33.08
CA TRP A 347 1.48 5.36 31.90
C TRP A 347 0.63 6.58 31.46
N ASP A 348 0.58 7.64 32.25
CA ASP A 348 -0.12 8.90 31.95
C ASP A 348 0.82 10.12 32.02
N GLY A 349 2.13 9.92 32.03
CA GLY A 349 3.13 10.96 32.15
C GLY A 349 3.28 11.84 30.91
N ALA A 350 4.23 12.77 31.02
CA ALA A 350 4.55 13.71 29.94
C ALA A 350 5.04 12.99 28.68
N GLY A 351 4.93 13.65 27.54
CA GLY A 351 5.36 13.11 26.25
C GLY A 351 5.64 14.13 25.18
N GLY A 352 5.74 13.64 23.96
CA GLY A 352 5.90 14.43 22.75
C GLY A 352 4.87 14.05 21.70
N TYR A 353 4.49 15.02 20.88
CA TYR A 353 3.65 14.84 19.69
C TYR A 353 4.37 15.40 18.47
N SER A 354 4.60 14.53 17.48
CA SER A 354 5.04 14.93 16.15
C SER A 354 3.84 14.87 15.21
N SER A 355 3.38 16.02 14.77
CA SER A 355 2.23 16.21 13.88
C SER A 355 2.70 16.51 12.46
N HIS A 356 2.11 15.85 11.46
CA HIS A 356 2.49 15.96 10.06
C HIS A 356 1.28 16.32 9.19
N PRO A 357 0.64 17.49 9.36
CA PRO A 357 -0.43 17.91 8.47
C PRO A 357 0.13 18.15 7.06
N GLY A 358 -0.70 17.90 6.06
CA GLY A 358 -0.29 18.07 4.67
C GLY A 358 -1.46 18.32 3.74
N LYS A 359 -1.17 18.84 2.55
CA LYS A 359 -2.18 19.13 1.53
C LYS A 359 -1.68 18.73 0.16
N ILE A 360 -2.55 18.12 -0.64
CA ILE A 360 -2.28 17.81 -2.04
C ILE A 360 -3.40 18.44 -2.88
N TYR A 361 -3.01 19.24 -3.87
CA TYR A 361 -3.85 19.70 -4.97
C TYR A 361 -3.39 19.00 -6.22
N ASN A 362 -4.29 18.30 -6.91
CA ASN A 362 -3.94 17.57 -8.13
C ASN A 362 -5.01 17.83 -9.19
N PHE A 363 -4.56 18.27 -10.37
CA PHE A 363 -5.38 18.49 -11.55
C PHE A 363 -4.84 17.62 -12.68
N ASN A 364 -5.70 16.83 -13.31
CA ASN A 364 -5.38 16.01 -14.47
C ASN A 364 -6.37 16.31 -15.59
N MET A 365 -5.88 16.27 -16.81
CA MET A 365 -6.71 16.21 -18.02
C MET A 365 -6.08 15.28 -19.03
N GLU A 366 -6.91 14.56 -19.77
CA GLU A 366 -6.47 13.68 -20.84
C GLU A 366 -7.52 13.57 -21.94
N LYS A 367 -7.06 13.33 -23.15
CA LYS A 367 -7.89 13.06 -24.31
C LYS A 367 -7.30 11.92 -25.13
N ALA A 368 -8.15 10.97 -25.51
CA ALA A 368 -7.80 9.94 -26.47
C ALA A 368 -8.42 10.22 -27.83
N TRP A 369 -7.71 9.86 -28.88
CA TRP A 369 -8.18 9.76 -30.26
C TRP A 369 -7.99 8.33 -30.69
N GLU A 370 -9.09 7.60 -30.80
CA GLU A 370 -9.11 6.20 -31.18
C GLU A 370 -9.29 6.07 -32.69
N ASN A 371 -8.68 5.04 -33.30
CA ASN A 371 -8.83 4.69 -34.73
C ASN A 371 -8.42 5.82 -35.68
N VAL A 372 -7.37 6.57 -35.38
CA VAL A 372 -6.78 7.55 -36.30
C VAL A 372 -5.87 6.80 -37.28
N GLY A 373 -6.44 6.21 -38.29
CA GLY A 373 -5.76 5.22 -39.14
C GLY A 373 -5.44 3.96 -38.37
N LYS A 374 -4.14 3.70 -38.14
CA LYS A 374 -3.65 2.57 -37.32
C LYS A 374 -3.25 2.98 -35.90
N HIS A 375 -3.59 4.19 -35.48
CA HIS A 375 -3.14 4.77 -34.21
C HIS A 375 -4.30 4.98 -33.24
N THR A 376 -4.03 4.75 -31.96
CA THR A 376 -4.82 5.26 -30.83
C THR A 376 -3.88 6.12 -29.98
N ILE A 377 -4.13 7.43 -29.97
CA ILE A 377 -3.25 8.42 -29.33
C ILE A 377 -3.92 8.96 -28.08
N VAL A 378 -3.22 8.93 -26.96
CA VAL A 378 -3.63 9.56 -25.69
C VAL A 378 -2.64 10.69 -25.37
N VAL A 379 -3.16 11.88 -25.09
CA VAL A 379 -2.36 13.04 -24.66
C VAL A 379 -2.95 13.55 -23.35
N GLY A 380 -2.11 13.93 -22.41
CA GLY A 380 -2.59 14.48 -21.16
C GLY A 380 -1.62 15.45 -20.50
N ALA A 381 -2.16 16.19 -19.54
CA ALA A 381 -1.45 17.11 -18.68
C ALA A 381 -1.81 16.90 -17.22
N ASN A 382 -0.83 17.11 -16.35
CA ASN A 382 -0.99 17.02 -14.92
C ASN A 382 -0.35 18.21 -14.24
N PHE A 383 -1.03 18.78 -13.25
CA PHE A 383 -0.45 19.71 -12.29
C PHE A 383 -0.70 19.20 -10.88
N LYS A 384 0.36 19.06 -10.06
CA LYS A 384 0.28 18.63 -8.68
C LYS A 384 1.06 19.59 -7.78
N GLN A 385 0.45 20.00 -6.67
CA GLN A 385 1.13 20.72 -5.59
C GLN A 385 0.94 19.97 -4.27
N GLU A 386 2.04 19.74 -3.57
CA GLU A 386 2.09 19.06 -2.27
C GLU A 386 2.72 19.98 -1.24
N GLU A 387 2.10 20.07 -0.07
CA GLU A 387 2.59 20.83 1.08
C GLU A 387 2.68 19.91 2.29
N MET A 388 3.83 19.88 2.93
CA MET A 388 4.09 19.16 4.17
C MET A 388 4.43 20.14 5.27
N VAL A 389 3.89 19.90 6.44
CA VAL A 389 4.31 20.55 7.70
C VAL A 389 4.65 19.46 8.69
N GLN A 390 5.68 19.68 9.50
CA GLN A 390 5.96 18.88 10.69
C GLN A 390 6.03 19.81 11.89
N ASP A 391 5.04 19.71 12.78
CA ASP A 391 4.97 20.45 14.03
C ASP A 391 5.28 19.54 15.22
N ARG A 392 6.11 20.00 16.15
CA ARG A 392 6.48 19.21 17.33
C ARG A 392 6.09 19.95 18.61
N TYR A 393 5.45 19.18 19.50
CA TYR A 393 4.94 19.65 20.78
C TYR A 393 5.42 18.76 21.93
N THR A 394 5.64 19.33 23.10
CA THR A 394 5.58 18.56 24.34
C THR A 394 4.13 18.33 24.74
N LEU A 395 3.86 17.24 25.45
CA LEU A 395 2.54 16.86 25.96
C LEU A 395 2.60 16.73 27.49
N LYS A 396 1.54 17.12 28.17
CA LYS A 396 1.34 16.82 29.60
C LYS A 396 1.00 15.37 29.85
N HIS A 397 0.21 14.78 28.93
CA HIS A 397 -0.22 13.38 28.92
C HIS A 397 0.06 12.78 27.55
N TRP A 398 1.03 11.87 27.44
CA TRP A 398 1.52 11.42 26.14
C TRP A 398 0.49 10.68 25.29
N LYS A 399 -0.55 10.12 25.89
CA LYS A 399 -1.65 9.46 25.18
C LYS A 399 -2.70 10.43 24.62
N ASP A 400 -2.71 11.68 25.07
CA ASP A 400 -3.65 12.71 24.62
C ASP A 400 -2.94 13.79 23.79
N GLU A 401 -3.10 13.71 22.46
CA GLU A 401 -2.54 14.69 21.52
C GLU A 401 -3.07 16.12 21.74
N ASN A 402 -4.15 16.28 22.50
CA ASN A 402 -4.71 17.60 22.84
C ASN A 402 -4.07 18.20 24.10
N SER A 403 -3.34 17.42 24.89
CA SER A 403 -2.64 17.89 26.11
C SER A 403 -1.34 18.65 25.80
N LYS A 404 -1.30 19.38 24.69
CA LYS A 404 -0.15 20.17 24.22
C LYS A 404 0.27 21.20 25.29
N ASP A 405 1.60 21.26 25.51
CA ASP A 405 2.21 22.19 26.47
C ASP A 405 3.09 23.21 25.75
N GLN A 406 4.20 22.80 25.13
CA GLN A 406 5.09 23.67 24.38
C GLN A 406 5.11 23.27 22.91
N TYR A 407 5.02 24.28 22.03
CA TYR A 407 5.33 24.17 20.62
C TYR A 407 6.80 24.55 20.42
N TYR A 408 7.62 23.63 19.95
CA TYR A 408 9.06 23.82 19.99
C TYR A 408 9.79 23.64 18.65
N ALA A 409 9.15 23.10 17.63
CA ALA A 409 9.78 22.95 16.33
C ALA A 409 8.76 22.90 15.20
N HIS A 410 9.17 23.42 14.04
CA HIS A 410 8.40 23.51 12.81
C HIS A 410 9.30 23.28 11.59
N ASP A 411 8.91 22.33 10.76
CA ASP A 411 9.51 22.14 9.44
C ASP A 411 8.38 22.22 8.40
N LYS A 412 8.60 22.98 7.33
CA LYS A 412 7.63 23.15 6.24
C LYS A 412 8.32 23.03 4.90
N GLY A 413 7.68 22.36 3.97
CA GLY A 413 8.11 22.25 2.59
C GLY A 413 6.96 22.19 1.61
N LYS A 414 7.24 22.56 0.38
CA LYS A 414 6.31 22.52 -0.74
C LYS A 414 6.98 22.03 -2.00
N VAL A 415 6.26 21.21 -2.75
CA VAL A 415 6.66 20.69 -4.06
C VAL A 415 5.58 20.99 -5.07
N GLN A 416 5.97 21.38 -6.28
CA GLN A 416 5.10 21.56 -7.43
C GLN A 416 5.60 20.70 -8.58
N ASN A 417 4.69 20.00 -9.24
CA ASN A 417 4.98 19.20 -10.43
C ASN A 417 4.02 19.61 -11.55
N PHE A 418 4.57 19.92 -12.72
CA PHE A 418 3.81 20.07 -13.96
C PHE A 418 4.31 19.03 -14.96
N ALA A 419 3.39 18.33 -15.62
CA ALA A 419 3.77 17.30 -16.56
C ALA A 419 2.88 17.26 -17.79
N LEU A 420 3.50 16.84 -18.90
CA LEU A 420 2.82 16.50 -20.15
C LEU A 420 3.17 15.07 -20.51
N PHE A 421 2.21 14.33 -21.04
CA PHE A 421 2.45 12.97 -21.54
C PHE A 421 1.73 12.70 -22.85
N VAL A 422 2.30 11.78 -23.61
CA VAL A 422 1.71 11.23 -24.81
C VAL A 422 1.92 9.73 -24.85
N GLN A 423 0.92 8.99 -25.30
CA GLN A 423 1.01 7.57 -25.60
C GLN A 423 0.39 7.32 -26.97
N ASP A 424 1.07 6.52 -27.80
CA ASP A 424 0.58 6.05 -29.08
C ASP A 424 0.56 4.53 -29.11
N GLU A 425 -0.59 3.96 -29.39
CA GLU A 425 -0.77 2.56 -29.75
C GLU A 425 -0.83 2.47 -31.28
N TYR A 426 0.18 1.86 -31.89
CA TYR A 426 0.31 1.72 -33.32
C TYR A 426 0.16 0.27 -33.75
N LYS A 427 -0.91 -0.03 -34.47
CA LYS A 427 -1.12 -1.33 -35.13
C LYS A 427 -0.20 -1.45 -36.35
N MET A 428 1.02 -1.95 -36.14
CA MET A 428 2.00 -2.13 -37.22
C MET A 428 1.50 -3.10 -38.29
N SER A 429 0.95 -4.23 -37.82
CA SER A 429 0.33 -5.27 -38.65
C SER A 429 -0.78 -5.96 -37.80
N ASP A 430 -1.55 -6.87 -38.39
CA ASP A 430 -2.58 -7.61 -37.65
C ASP A 430 -2.05 -8.35 -36.39
N PRO A 431 -0.86 -9.02 -36.45
CA PRO A 431 -0.34 -9.70 -35.26
C PRO A 431 0.53 -8.81 -34.35
N VAL A 432 0.90 -7.57 -34.74
CA VAL A 432 1.87 -6.75 -33.98
C VAL A 432 1.33 -5.36 -33.69
N THR A 433 1.22 -5.06 -32.41
CA THR A 433 0.92 -3.72 -31.90
C THR A 433 2.13 -3.17 -31.14
N MET A 434 2.53 -1.95 -31.45
CA MET A 434 3.58 -1.21 -30.74
C MET A 434 2.96 -0.13 -29.86
N TYR A 435 3.45 0.01 -28.65
CA TYR A 435 3.06 1.07 -27.71
C TYR A 435 4.27 1.96 -27.45
N LEU A 436 4.11 3.26 -27.70
CA LEU A 436 5.10 4.29 -27.44
C LEU A 436 4.55 5.29 -26.45
N GLY A 437 5.24 5.52 -25.37
CA GLY A 437 4.86 6.47 -24.33
C GLY A 437 6.03 7.38 -23.97
N ALA A 438 5.71 8.63 -23.65
CA ALA A 438 6.68 9.56 -23.07
C ALA A 438 5.96 10.55 -22.15
N ARG A 439 6.58 10.83 -21.01
CA ARG A 439 6.13 11.86 -20.06
C ARG A 439 7.30 12.73 -19.67
N LEU A 440 7.08 14.04 -19.65
CA LEU A 440 8.02 15.03 -19.18
C LEU A 440 7.45 15.69 -17.92
N ASP A 441 8.16 15.56 -16.82
CA ASP A 441 7.83 16.14 -15.52
C ASP A 441 8.78 17.29 -15.21
N TYR A 442 8.23 18.47 -14.96
CA TYR A 442 8.92 19.62 -14.40
C TYR A 442 8.62 19.66 -12.89
N TYR A 443 9.58 19.23 -12.09
CA TYR A 443 9.47 19.05 -10.65
C TYR A 443 10.24 20.16 -9.94
N LYS A 444 9.53 21.00 -9.14
CA LYS A 444 10.12 22.10 -8.38
C LYS A 444 10.00 21.85 -6.88
N LYS A 445 11.12 21.68 -6.20
CA LYS A 445 11.23 21.81 -4.76
C LYS A 445 11.23 23.31 -4.44
N CYS A 446 10.23 23.78 -3.67
CA CYS A 446 10.16 25.17 -3.23
C CYS A 446 11.02 25.37 -1.97
N GLU A 447 11.22 26.61 -1.59
CA GLU A 447 11.90 26.97 -0.37
C GLU A 447 11.30 26.28 0.86
N GLY A 448 12.15 25.67 1.69
CA GLY A 448 11.77 25.08 2.98
C GLY A 448 11.99 26.07 4.12
N VAL A 449 11.14 25.99 5.15
CA VAL A 449 11.21 26.83 6.35
C VAL A 449 11.38 25.92 7.57
N PHE A 450 12.30 26.28 8.47
CA PHE A 450 12.64 25.48 9.64
C PHE A 450 12.88 26.35 10.85
N TRP A 451 12.26 26.01 12.00
CA TRP A 451 12.69 26.57 13.27
C TRP A 451 12.57 25.56 14.42
N ASN A 452 13.41 25.75 15.45
CA ASN A 452 13.44 24.92 16.65
C ASN A 452 13.97 25.74 17.84
N THR A 453 13.24 25.76 18.95
CA THR A 453 13.56 26.57 20.14
C THR A 453 14.07 25.76 21.32
N THR A 454 14.05 24.42 21.27
CA THR A 454 14.42 23.57 22.44
C THR A 454 15.89 23.19 22.51
N THR A 455 16.67 23.54 21.51
CA THR A 455 18.09 23.23 21.47
C THR A 455 18.90 24.33 22.16
N SER A 456 20.12 24.00 22.60
CA SER A 456 21.08 25.01 23.06
C SER A 456 21.46 26.02 21.97
N ASN A 457 21.18 25.69 20.71
CA ASN A 457 21.34 26.53 19.53
C ASN A 457 20.00 26.57 18.78
N PRO A 458 19.13 27.55 19.06
CA PRO A 458 17.87 27.69 18.32
C PRO A 458 18.12 27.80 16.82
N LEU A 459 17.28 27.10 16.04
CA LEU A 459 17.31 27.12 14.59
C LEU A 459 16.21 28.00 14.05
N ASP A 460 16.54 28.92 13.15
CA ASP A 460 15.61 29.67 12.30
C ASP A 460 16.30 29.85 10.94
N THR A 461 15.88 29.05 9.94
CA THR A 461 16.57 29.01 8.64
C THR A 461 15.62 28.55 7.53
N THR A 462 16.08 28.70 6.30
CA THR A 462 15.39 28.23 5.09
C THR A 462 16.33 27.35 4.26
N SER A 463 15.75 26.53 3.36
CA SER A 463 16.51 25.84 2.31
C SER A 463 16.10 26.39 0.93
N PRO A 464 17.05 26.44 -0.04
CA PRO A 464 16.77 27.00 -1.36
C PRO A 464 15.77 26.17 -2.16
N SER A 465 15.16 26.83 -3.15
CA SER A 465 14.36 26.15 -4.17
C SER A 465 15.25 25.50 -5.21
N GLU A 466 14.83 24.34 -5.71
CA GLU A 466 15.50 23.61 -6.78
C GLU A 466 14.50 23.03 -7.79
N THR A 467 14.98 22.80 -9.00
CA THR A 467 14.18 22.26 -10.11
C THR A 467 14.87 21.04 -10.72
N HIS A 468 14.08 19.99 -10.98
CA HIS A 468 14.48 18.83 -11.75
C HIS A 468 13.52 18.63 -12.94
N ILE A 469 14.04 18.09 -14.02
CA ILE A 469 13.26 17.67 -15.19
C ILE A 469 13.49 16.18 -15.38
N GLU A 470 12.40 15.42 -15.41
CA GLU A 470 12.43 13.97 -15.59
C GLU A 470 11.69 13.59 -16.87
N LEU A 471 12.33 12.77 -17.71
CA LEU A 471 11.74 12.19 -18.89
C LEU A 471 11.51 10.69 -18.67
N SER A 472 10.28 10.24 -18.77
CA SER A 472 9.90 8.84 -18.60
C SER A 472 9.42 8.24 -19.91
N PRO A 473 10.31 7.69 -20.77
CA PRO A 473 9.94 6.97 -21.97
C PRO A 473 9.46 5.55 -21.65
N LYS A 474 8.58 5.03 -22.51
CA LYS A 474 8.16 3.62 -22.53
C LYS A 474 8.03 3.15 -23.98
N VAL A 475 8.49 1.94 -24.24
CA VAL A 475 8.24 1.23 -25.49
C VAL A 475 7.83 -0.20 -25.19
N ALA A 476 6.78 -0.68 -25.84
CA ALA A 476 6.37 -2.06 -25.71
C ALA A 476 5.83 -2.58 -27.05
N PHE A 477 5.94 -3.89 -27.23
CA PHE A 477 5.39 -4.61 -28.37
C PHE A 477 4.51 -5.73 -27.84
N ASP A 478 3.33 -5.87 -28.42
CA ASP A 478 2.46 -7.03 -28.27
C ASP A 478 2.45 -7.79 -29.58
N TYR A 479 2.68 -9.10 -29.51
CA TYR A 479 2.62 -10.02 -30.63
C TYR A 479 1.55 -11.07 -30.39
N LYS A 480 0.45 -10.96 -31.10
CA LYS A 480 -0.64 -11.91 -31.14
C LYS A 480 -0.26 -13.06 -32.11
N SER A 481 0.19 -14.20 -31.58
CA SER A 481 0.57 -15.34 -32.43
C SER A 481 -0.64 -16.12 -32.96
N ASP A 482 -1.70 -16.14 -32.18
CA ASP A 482 -3.03 -16.67 -32.51
C ASP A 482 -4.09 -15.98 -31.61
N ASP A 483 -5.36 -16.34 -31.75
CA ASP A 483 -6.46 -15.70 -31.02
C ASP A 483 -6.42 -15.92 -29.50
N LYS A 484 -5.57 -16.82 -29.01
CA LYS A 484 -5.46 -17.24 -27.60
C LYS A 484 -4.08 -16.97 -27.00
N THR A 485 -3.11 -16.50 -27.79
CA THR A 485 -1.72 -16.39 -27.34
C THR A 485 -1.12 -15.04 -27.71
N HIS A 486 -0.75 -14.27 -26.69
CA HIS A 486 -0.04 -13.00 -26.81
C HIS A 486 1.34 -13.11 -26.17
N TYR A 487 2.35 -12.57 -26.82
CA TYR A 487 3.69 -12.34 -26.29
C TYR A 487 3.96 -10.86 -26.22
N PHE A 488 4.55 -10.40 -25.14
CA PHE A 488 4.95 -8.99 -25.07
C PHE A 488 6.40 -8.83 -24.60
N VAL A 489 7.00 -7.74 -25.07
CA VAL A 489 8.25 -7.22 -24.53
C VAL A 489 8.07 -5.74 -24.25
N SER A 490 8.56 -5.28 -23.09
CA SER A 490 8.47 -3.87 -22.74
C SER A 490 9.75 -3.36 -22.08
N TYR A 491 10.04 -2.09 -22.34
CA TYR A 491 11.00 -1.27 -21.60
C TYR A 491 10.29 0.00 -21.13
N GLY A 492 10.53 0.39 -19.87
CA GLY A 492 10.04 1.64 -19.35
C GLY A 492 10.97 2.24 -18.30
N HIS A 493 11.15 3.56 -18.41
CA HIS A 493 11.84 4.36 -17.39
C HIS A 493 10.83 4.94 -16.42
N SER A 494 11.15 4.91 -15.13
CA SER A 494 10.29 5.44 -14.04
C SER A 494 11.13 6.20 -13.03
N PHE A 495 10.49 7.10 -12.30
CA PHE A 495 11.14 7.81 -11.21
C PHE A 495 10.28 7.83 -9.94
N ASN A 496 10.95 7.97 -8.79
CA ASN A 496 10.30 8.18 -7.49
C ASN A 496 10.86 9.45 -6.84
N PRO A 497 10.05 10.50 -6.66
CA PRO A 497 10.51 11.72 -6.01
C PRO A 497 10.89 11.44 -4.55
N PRO A 498 11.86 12.16 -3.99
CA PRO A 498 12.21 12.02 -2.58
C PRO A 498 11.01 12.33 -1.68
N ALA A 499 10.77 11.50 -0.67
CA ALA A 499 9.75 11.80 0.35
C ALA A 499 10.03 13.15 1.03
N MET A 500 8.99 13.95 1.26
CA MET A 500 9.16 15.33 1.72
C MET A 500 9.89 15.42 3.06
N TYR A 501 9.67 14.47 3.99
CA TYR A 501 10.40 14.46 5.26
C TYR A 501 11.91 14.26 5.10
N LYS A 502 12.37 13.62 4.01
CA LYS A 502 13.80 13.44 3.72
C LYS A 502 14.43 14.74 3.21
N MET A 503 13.66 15.56 2.51
CA MET A 503 14.10 16.84 1.93
C MET A 503 14.05 18.00 2.92
N TYR A 504 13.05 18.02 3.83
CA TYR A 504 12.69 19.21 4.59
C TYR A 504 12.76 19.04 6.11
N ARG A 505 13.33 17.96 6.65
CA ARG A 505 13.41 17.74 8.09
C ARG A 505 14.73 18.16 8.68
N TYR A 506 14.71 18.99 9.74
CA TYR A 506 15.78 19.14 10.70
C TYR A 506 15.46 18.33 11.97
N SER A 507 16.43 17.56 12.49
CA SER A 507 16.25 16.85 13.75
C SER A 507 17.57 16.78 14.52
N GLU A 508 17.55 17.28 15.77
CA GLU A 508 18.68 17.20 16.67
C GLU A 508 18.70 15.87 17.43
N TYR A 509 19.87 15.25 17.47
CA TYR A 509 20.18 14.08 18.28
C TYR A 509 21.37 14.37 19.20
N THR A 510 21.65 13.51 20.15
CA THR A 510 22.74 13.72 21.11
C THR A 510 24.09 13.98 20.46
N ARG A 511 24.44 13.24 19.39
CA ARG A 511 25.74 13.28 18.73
C ARG A 511 25.75 13.89 17.33
N TYR A 512 24.58 14.09 16.70
CA TYR A 512 24.47 14.58 15.33
C TYR A 512 23.15 15.31 15.10
N TRP A 513 23.13 16.07 14.01
CA TRP A 513 21.92 16.61 13.39
C TRP A 513 21.59 15.85 12.12
N TYR A 514 20.34 15.54 11.89
CA TYR A 514 19.85 15.39 10.54
C TYR A 514 19.57 16.77 9.97
N VAL A 515 20.15 17.06 8.80
CA VAL A 515 19.92 18.33 8.08
C VAL A 515 19.31 18.01 6.71
N PRO A 516 18.47 18.90 6.14
CA PRO A 516 17.97 18.76 4.78
C PRO A 516 19.09 18.60 3.77
N ASN A 517 18.82 17.86 2.69
CA ASN A 517 19.69 17.80 1.54
C ASN A 517 18.97 18.45 0.34
N PRO A 518 19.32 19.69 -0.05
CA PRO A 518 18.71 20.33 -1.20
C PRO A 518 19.03 19.62 -2.52
N ASP A 519 20.23 19.00 -2.63
CA ASP A 519 20.71 18.33 -3.84
C ASP A 519 20.11 16.92 -4.05
N LEU A 520 19.16 16.51 -3.19
CA LEU A 520 18.55 15.17 -3.26
C LEU A 520 17.75 15.03 -4.55
N LYS A 521 18.15 14.06 -5.41
CA LYS A 521 17.52 13.75 -6.69
C LYS A 521 16.45 12.68 -6.53
N PRO A 522 15.48 12.57 -7.46
CA PRO A 522 14.62 11.38 -7.55
C PRO A 522 15.42 10.09 -7.71
N GLU A 523 14.89 8.98 -7.18
CA GLU A 523 15.35 7.64 -7.56
C GLU A 523 14.81 7.35 -8.95
N THR A 524 15.63 6.77 -9.85
CA THR A 524 15.19 6.38 -11.20
C THR A 524 15.29 4.88 -11.39
N SER A 525 14.42 4.31 -12.22
CA SER A 525 14.39 2.86 -12.45
C SER A 525 14.12 2.54 -13.91
N ASP A 526 14.95 1.67 -14.47
CA ASP A 526 14.76 1.06 -15.78
C ASP A 526 14.22 -0.35 -15.60
N THR A 527 13.05 -0.62 -16.21
CA THR A 527 12.36 -1.91 -16.14
C THR A 527 12.28 -2.54 -17.52
N PHE A 528 12.73 -3.79 -17.62
CA PHE A 528 12.57 -4.65 -18.80
C PHE A 528 11.67 -5.82 -18.47
N GLU A 529 10.71 -6.13 -19.34
CA GLU A 529 9.78 -7.26 -19.17
C GLU A 529 9.66 -8.05 -20.46
N LEU A 530 9.52 -9.35 -20.30
CA LEU A 530 9.15 -10.31 -21.35
C LEU A 530 8.04 -11.18 -20.79
N GLY A 531 6.92 -11.27 -21.47
CA GLY A 531 5.79 -12.07 -21.00
C GLY A 531 5.05 -12.81 -22.08
N MET A 532 4.27 -13.79 -21.64
CA MET A 532 3.33 -14.54 -22.44
C MET A 532 2.01 -14.64 -21.69
N LYS A 533 0.91 -14.41 -22.38
CA LYS A 533 -0.47 -14.61 -21.92
C LYS A 533 -1.15 -15.59 -22.85
N LYS A 534 -1.70 -16.65 -22.30
CA LYS A 534 -2.27 -17.73 -23.10
C LYS A 534 -3.55 -18.30 -22.50
N GLU A 535 -4.59 -18.33 -23.30
CA GLU A 535 -5.76 -19.15 -23.05
C GLU A 535 -5.46 -20.58 -23.58
N LEU A 536 -5.14 -21.50 -22.67
CA LEU A 536 -4.82 -22.88 -23.03
C LEU A 536 -6.04 -23.59 -23.61
N ASP A 537 -7.18 -23.37 -23.00
CA ASP A 537 -8.52 -23.74 -23.45
C ASP A 537 -9.55 -22.76 -22.85
N LYS A 538 -10.85 -22.96 -23.10
CA LYS A 538 -11.94 -22.09 -22.62
C LYS A 538 -12.03 -22.00 -21.08
N ASP A 539 -11.43 -22.91 -20.35
CA ASP A 539 -11.51 -23.03 -18.89
C ASP A 539 -10.15 -22.74 -18.21
N THR A 540 -9.07 -22.48 -19.00
CA THR A 540 -7.69 -22.38 -18.47
C THR A 540 -6.93 -21.20 -19.04
N ASN A 541 -6.59 -20.23 -18.17
CA ASN A 541 -5.72 -19.11 -18.49
C ASN A 541 -4.34 -19.29 -17.83
N PHE A 542 -3.30 -18.93 -18.56
CA PHE A 542 -1.91 -19.05 -18.15
C PHE A 542 -1.13 -17.79 -18.52
N ASN A 543 -0.47 -17.17 -17.55
CA ASN A 543 0.39 -16.02 -17.77
C ASN A 543 1.76 -16.26 -17.13
N VAL A 544 2.81 -15.83 -17.82
CA VAL A 544 4.17 -15.82 -17.29
C VAL A 544 4.85 -14.51 -17.66
N THR A 545 5.56 -13.89 -16.70
CA THR A 545 6.34 -12.67 -16.92
C THR A 545 7.71 -12.78 -16.28
N LEU A 546 8.75 -12.50 -17.05
CA LEU A 546 10.11 -12.32 -16.57
C LEU A 546 10.39 -10.82 -16.52
N TYR A 547 11.05 -10.35 -15.47
CA TYR A 547 11.42 -8.95 -15.35
C TYR A 547 12.83 -8.73 -14.82
N HIS A 548 13.41 -7.62 -15.25
CA HIS A 548 14.64 -7.04 -14.72
C HIS A 548 14.42 -5.56 -14.42
N VAL A 549 14.74 -5.14 -13.20
CA VAL A 549 14.68 -3.72 -12.79
C VAL A 549 16.04 -3.30 -12.26
N LYS A 550 16.52 -2.18 -12.77
CA LYS A 550 17.70 -1.48 -12.23
C LYS A 550 17.24 -0.13 -11.69
N THR A 551 17.46 0.12 -10.40
CA THR A 551 17.20 1.41 -9.75
C THR A 551 18.53 2.08 -9.45
N ASP A 552 18.69 3.31 -9.91
CA ASP A 552 19.84 4.17 -9.62
C ASP A 552 19.43 5.30 -8.65
N ASP A 553 20.41 5.96 -8.06
CA ASP A 553 20.21 7.08 -7.13
C ASP A 553 19.32 6.74 -5.90
N LYS A 554 19.43 5.51 -5.38
CA LYS A 554 18.68 5.08 -4.16
C LYS A 554 18.91 6.05 -3.00
N ILE A 555 17.80 6.48 -2.38
CA ILE A 555 17.83 7.44 -1.28
C ILE A 555 17.92 6.72 0.07
N ALA A 556 19.03 6.87 0.77
CA ALA A 556 19.25 6.33 2.11
C ALA A 556 19.87 7.38 3.06
N ALA A 557 19.79 7.10 4.37
CA ALA A 557 20.43 7.94 5.36
C ALA A 557 21.95 7.69 5.38
N SER A 558 22.75 8.76 5.36
CA SER A 558 24.21 8.66 5.55
C SER A 558 24.57 8.18 6.97
N GLY A 559 25.81 7.71 7.14
CA GLY A 559 26.50 7.75 8.43
C GLY A 559 26.70 9.20 8.90
N ILE A 560 27.38 9.41 10.04
CA ILE A 560 27.87 10.74 10.39
C ILE A 560 28.97 11.09 9.37
N LEU A 561 28.76 12.20 8.65
CA LEU A 561 29.64 12.61 7.57
C LEU A 561 30.98 13.10 8.14
N PRO A 562 32.12 12.54 7.70
CA PRO A 562 33.43 12.95 8.20
C PRO A 562 33.71 14.42 7.93
N GLY A 563 34.12 15.17 8.97
CA GLY A 563 34.50 16.59 8.85
C GLY A 563 33.31 17.55 8.72
N GLU A 564 32.10 17.07 8.56
CA GLU A 564 30.89 17.93 8.56
C GLU A 564 30.34 18.10 9.98
N THR A 565 30.16 19.35 10.39
CA THR A 565 29.54 19.68 11.67
C THR A 565 28.45 20.75 11.47
N TYR A 566 27.39 20.64 12.26
CA TYR A 566 26.35 21.65 12.34
C TYR A 566 26.04 21.91 13.81
N MET A 567 26.14 23.18 14.23
CA MET A 567 25.93 23.59 15.63
C MET A 567 26.71 22.71 16.63
N GLY A 568 27.99 22.44 16.31
CA GLY A 568 28.93 21.69 17.20
C GLY A 568 28.69 20.18 17.27
N LYS A 569 27.80 19.60 16.47
CA LYS A 569 27.53 18.15 16.37
C LYS A 569 27.79 17.66 14.96
N GLY A 570 28.03 16.35 14.80
CA GLY A 570 28.17 15.73 13.48
C GLY A 570 26.90 15.88 12.64
N VAL A 571 27.04 15.71 11.33
CA VAL A 571 25.93 15.83 10.37
C VAL A 571 25.59 14.48 9.78
N LYS A 572 24.29 14.21 9.65
CA LYS A 572 23.69 13.18 8.80
C LYS A 572 22.76 13.83 7.79
N LYS A 573 22.70 13.26 6.59
CA LYS A 573 21.80 13.66 5.51
C LYS A 573 21.16 12.43 4.87
N TYR A 574 20.01 12.60 4.27
CA TYR A 574 19.59 11.67 3.22
C TYR A 574 20.38 11.98 1.96
N MET A 575 20.86 10.95 1.28
CA MET A 575 21.72 11.09 0.09
C MET A 575 21.29 10.05 -0.95
N ASN A 576 21.55 10.35 -2.20
CA ASN A 576 21.47 9.37 -3.27
C ASN A 576 22.74 8.50 -3.18
N PHE A 577 22.53 7.20 -3.06
CA PHE A 577 23.59 6.19 -3.04
C PHE A 577 23.61 5.44 -4.38
N ASP A 578 24.35 4.31 -4.43
CA ASP A 578 24.62 3.59 -5.65
C ASP A 578 23.34 3.05 -6.35
N SER A 579 23.08 1.76 -6.31
CA SER A 579 21.99 1.18 -7.11
C SER A 579 21.40 -0.07 -6.48
N GLU A 580 20.23 -0.47 -6.97
CA GLU A 580 19.59 -1.75 -6.67
C GLU A 580 19.22 -2.45 -7.98
N LYS A 581 19.43 -3.77 -8.06
CA LYS A 581 18.97 -4.62 -9.16
C LYS A 581 17.98 -5.63 -8.64
N ARG A 582 16.89 -5.85 -9.36
CA ARG A 582 15.88 -6.87 -9.06
C ARG A 582 15.60 -7.71 -10.29
N ASN A 583 15.50 -9.01 -10.10
CA ASN A 583 15.10 -9.96 -11.13
C ASN A 583 13.97 -10.82 -10.60
N GLY A 584 13.06 -11.22 -11.46
CA GLY A 584 12.02 -12.14 -11.06
C GLY A 584 11.29 -12.79 -12.21
N VAL A 585 10.53 -13.80 -11.83
CA VAL A 585 9.60 -14.53 -12.69
C VAL A 585 8.28 -14.61 -11.96
N GLU A 586 7.21 -14.22 -12.61
CA GLU A 586 5.84 -14.30 -12.14
C GLU A 586 5.07 -15.30 -13.01
N PHE A 587 4.20 -16.05 -12.37
CA PHE A 587 3.42 -17.11 -12.98
C PHE A 587 2.00 -17.05 -12.41
N GLU A 588 1.00 -17.05 -13.30
CA GLU A 588 -0.42 -17.09 -12.96
C GLU A 588 -1.10 -18.19 -13.76
N LEU A 589 -1.84 -19.04 -13.07
CA LEU A 589 -2.70 -20.06 -13.68
C LEU A 589 -4.07 -19.97 -13.02
N THR A 590 -5.12 -19.87 -13.83
CA THR A 590 -6.50 -20.07 -13.41
C THR A 590 -7.11 -21.21 -14.20
N HIS A 591 -7.88 -22.07 -13.56
CA HIS A 591 -8.51 -23.21 -14.22
C HIS A 591 -9.89 -23.50 -13.61
N LYS A 592 -10.89 -23.51 -14.45
CA LYS A 592 -12.25 -23.94 -14.10
C LYS A 592 -12.35 -25.45 -14.24
N ILE A 593 -12.19 -26.17 -13.12
CA ILE A 593 -12.24 -27.66 -13.09
C ILE A 593 -13.62 -28.16 -13.50
N SER A 594 -14.68 -27.43 -13.10
CA SER A 594 -16.07 -27.72 -13.44
C SER A 594 -16.94 -26.50 -13.14
N ASP A 595 -18.24 -26.54 -13.44
CA ASP A 595 -19.18 -25.47 -13.10
C ASP A 595 -19.31 -25.18 -11.57
N LYS A 596 -18.68 -26.01 -10.74
CA LYS A 596 -18.70 -25.87 -9.27
C LYS A 596 -17.35 -25.59 -8.66
N PHE A 597 -16.26 -25.86 -9.38
CA PHE A 597 -14.93 -25.76 -8.84
C PHE A 597 -14.01 -24.95 -9.75
N ASP A 598 -13.47 -23.87 -9.17
CA ASP A 598 -12.43 -23.05 -9.76
C ASP A 598 -11.14 -23.20 -8.96
N THR A 599 -9.97 -23.11 -9.63
CA THR A 599 -8.68 -23.15 -8.96
C THR A 599 -7.74 -22.12 -9.55
N TYR A 600 -6.78 -21.67 -8.73
CA TYR A 600 -5.73 -20.78 -9.17
C TYR A 600 -4.40 -21.11 -8.51
N ILE A 601 -3.30 -20.79 -9.21
CA ILE A 601 -1.93 -20.88 -8.71
C ILE A 601 -1.21 -19.61 -9.14
N ASN A 602 -0.72 -18.84 -8.16
CA ASN A 602 0.06 -17.65 -8.35
C ASN A 602 1.42 -17.81 -7.68
N TYR A 603 2.48 -17.72 -8.45
CA TYR A 603 3.84 -17.90 -7.95
C TYR A 603 4.74 -16.76 -8.42
N ALA A 604 5.61 -16.28 -7.54
CA ALA A 604 6.69 -15.39 -7.90
C ALA A 604 8.02 -15.86 -7.31
N TRP A 605 9.04 -15.92 -8.15
CA TRP A 605 10.43 -15.93 -7.73
C TRP A 605 11.03 -14.57 -7.95
N GLN A 606 11.73 -14.02 -6.95
CA GLN A 606 12.34 -12.70 -7.03
C GLN A 606 13.63 -12.61 -6.22
N GLN A 607 14.55 -11.76 -6.66
CA GLN A 607 15.82 -11.52 -5.98
C GLN A 607 16.23 -10.06 -6.14
N GLY A 608 16.61 -9.43 -5.03
CA GLY A 608 17.19 -8.09 -4.99
C GLY A 608 18.67 -8.11 -4.64
N LYS A 609 19.46 -7.25 -5.30
CA LYS A 609 20.85 -6.94 -4.95
C LYS A 609 21.01 -5.45 -4.81
N LEU A 610 21.46 -5.03 -3.63
CA LEU A 610 21.68 -3.64 -3.26
C LEU A 610 23.19 -3.34 -3.29
N LYS A 611 23.57 -2.24 -3.91
CA LYS A 611 24.94 -1.73 -3.92
C LYS A 611 24.99 -0.41 -3.18
N LEU A 612 25.72 -0.36 -2.07
CA LEU A 612 25.90 0.84 -1.23
C LEU A 612 27.37 1.08 -0.96
N GLY A 613 27.89 2.29 -1.30
CA GLY A 613 29.29 2.64 -1.13
C GLY A 613 30.25 1.69 -1.85
N GLY A 614 29.88 1.20 -3.03
CA GLY A 614 30.66 0.25 -3.83
C GLY A 614 30.53 -1.23 -3.40
N LYS A 615 29.88 -1.54 -2.27
CA LYS A 615 29.67 -2.89 -1.75
C LYS A 615 28.33 -3.44 -2.20
N GLU A 616 28.32 -4.62 -2.82
CA GLU A 616 27.09 -5.35 -3.19
C GLU A 616 26.68 -6.32 -2.08
N SER A 617 25.39 -6.35 -1.75
CA SER A 617 24.76 -7.29 -0.81
C SER A 617 23.41 -7.75 -1.32
N THR A 618 22.93 -8.89 -0.84
CA THR A 618 21.55 -9.32 -1.09
C THR A 618 20.59 -8.40 -0.33
N ASN A 619 19.48 -8.02 -0.98
CA ASN A 619 18.38 -7.34 -0.30
C ASN A 619 17.46 -8.39 0.31
N PHE A 620 17.58 -8.63 1.61
CA PHE A 620 16.78 -9.60 2.36
C PHE A 620 15.36 -9.12 2.69
N ASP A 621 15.04 -7.84 2.51
CA ASP A 621 13.65 -7.35 2.67
C ASP A 621 12.69 -7.93 1.63
N ILE A 622 13.22 -8.57 0.58
CA ILE A 622 12.47 -9.15 -0.52
C ILE A 622 12.36 -10.66 -0.34
N PRO A 623 11.17 -11.24 -0.09
CA PRO A 623 11.02 -12.68 -0.05
C PRO A 623 11.33 -13.29 -1.42
N LYS A 624 12.16 -14.34 -1.43
CA LYS A 624 12.64 -14.96 -2.67
C LYS A 624 11.56 -15.77 -3.39
N HIS A 625 10.66 -16.39 -2.64
CA HIS A 625 9.57 -17.20 -3.16
C HIS A 625 8.27 -16.79 -2.50
N LEU A 626 7.27 -16.55 -3.34
CA LEU A 626 5.88 -16.29 -2.95
C LEU A 626 5.00 -17.27 -3.72
N LEU A 627 4.15 -18.02 -3.04
CA LEU A 627 3.16 -18.93 -3.65
C LEU A 627 1.79 -18.68 -3.00
N HIS A 628 0.80 -18.55 -3.82
CA HIS A 628 -0.61 -18.65 -3.45
C HIS A 628 -1.30 -19.65 -4.36
N ALA A 629 -2.04 -20.58 -3.79
CA ALA A 629 -2.83 -21.52 -4.55
C ALA A 629 -4.12 -21.83 -3.81
N GLY A 630 -5.23 -21.88 -4.54
CA GLY A 630 -6.53 -22.09 -3.92
C GLY A 630 -7.47 -22.87 -4.80
N ILE A 631 -8.50 -23.41 -4.16
CA ILE A 631 -9.67 -24.03 -4.78
C ILE A 631 -10.93 -23.41 -4.20
N GLU A 632 -11.80 -22.99 -5.08
CA GLU A 632 -13.09 -22.42 -4.75
C GLU A 632 -14.22 -23.35 -5.17
N TYR A 633 -15.19 -23.56 -4.27
CA TYR A 633 -16.38 -24.34 -4.51
C TYR A 633 -17.60 -23.43 -4.53
N ASN A 634 -18.34 -23.42 -5.63
CA ASN A 634 -19.54 -22.64 -5.84
C ASN A 634 -20.70 -23.59 -6.20
N TYR A 635 -21.70 -23.71 -5.32
CA TYR A 635 -22.88 -24.52 -5.61
C TYR A 635 -24.08 -24.09 -4.80
N ASP A 636 -25.22 -23.76 -5.49
CA ASP A 636 -26.47 -23.33 -4.90
C ASP A 636 -26.28 -22.16 -3.92
N LYS A 637 -26.43 -22.38 -2.63
CA LYS A 637 -26.30 -21.38 -1.57
C LYS A 637 -24.90 -21.31 -0.96
N TRP A 638 -24.00 -22.19 -1.36
CA TRP A 638 -22.67 -22.34 -0.78
C TRP A 638 -21.59 -21.76 -1.70
N ASN A 639 -20.73 -20.96 -1.12
CA ASN A 639 -19.42 -20.66 -1.66
C ASN A 639 -18.39 -21.03 -0.57
N ALA A 640 -17.35 -21.74 -0.93
CA ALA A 640 -16.28 -22.09 0.00
C ALA A 640 -14.92 -22.02 -0.69
N LEU A 641 -13.96 -21.39 -0.05
CA LEU A 641 -12.57 -21.26 -0.52
C LEU A 641 -11.62 -21.95 0.45
N LEU A 642 -10.70 -22.71 -0.08
CA LEU A 642 -9.49 -23.14 0.61
C LEU A 642 -8.29 -22.56 -0.14
N ASP A 643 -7.47 -21.77 0.56
CA ASP A 643 -6.29 -21.10 0.02
C ASP A 643 -5.05 -21.47 0.82
N CYS A 644 -3.91 -21.65 0.17
CA CYS A 644 -2.63 -21.81 0.80
C CYS A 644 -1.65 -20.72 0.37
N GLN A 645 -0.85 -20.27 1.31
CA GLN A 645 0.18 -19.26 1.11
C GLN A 645 1.53 -19.79 1.62
N TYR A 646 2.56 -19.66 0.78
CA TYR A 646 3.95 -19.86 1.18
C TYR A 646 4.77 -18.60 0.91
N VAL A 647 5.55 -18.19 1.90
CA VAL A 647 6.52 -17.10 1.80
C VAL A 647 7.86 -17.59 2.31
N SER A 648 8.93 -17.42 1.52
CA SER A 648 10.28 -17.78 1.95
C SER A 648 10.83 -16.81 2.99
N ALA A 649 11.78 -17.27 3.81
CA ALA A 649 12.47 -16.43 4.79
C ALA A 649 13.11 -15.18 4.17
N ARG A 650 13.16 -14.10 4.95
CA ARG A 650 13.73 -12.80 4.60
C ARG A 650 14.83 -12.41 5.59
N GLN A 651 15.70 -13.32 5.93
CA GLN A 651 16.75 -13.12 6.92
C GLN A 651 18.14 -13.38 6.31
N ALA A 652 19.18 -12.79 6.92
CA ALA A 652 20.56 -13.05 6.56
C ALA A 652 20.93 -14.52 6.87
N PRO A 653 21.91 -15.11 6.16
CA PRO A 653 22.28 -16.52 6.34
C PRO A 653 22.82 -16.88 7.73
N ASP A 654 23.25 -15.90 8.51
CA ASP A 654 23.74 -16.03 9.88
C ASP A 654 22.67 -15.84 10.96
N GLU A 655 21.42 -15.58 10.56
CA GLU A 655 20.27 -15.52 11.45
C GLU A 655 19.56 -16.89 11.48
N GLU A 656 19.21 -17.35 12.68
CA GLU A 656 18.47 -18.60 12.86
C GLU A 656 16.96 -18.34 12.86
N GLY A 657 16.19 -19.19 12.17
CA GLY A 657 14.74 -19.13 12.16
C GLY A 657 14.12 -19.55 13.49
N GLY A 658 12.87 -19.15 13.74
CA GLY A 658 12.12 -19.44 14.97
C GLY A 658 12.43 -18.54 16.15
N GLU A 659 13.27 -17.52 15.98
CA GLU A 659 13.62 -16.55 17.02
C GLU A 659 12.71 -15.32 17.00
N TYR A 660 12.63 -14.62 18.13
CA TYR A 660 11.90 -13.37 18.24
C TYR A 660 12.45 -12.31 17.28
N GLY A 661 11.62 -11.92 16.30
CA GLY A 661 11.97 -10.94 15.27
C GLY A 661 12.67 -11.50 14.04
N ALA A 662 12.85 -12.82 13.93
CA ALA A 662 13.33 -13.47 12.71
C ALA A 662 12.26 -13.45 11.61
N GLU A 663 12.69 -13.23 10.37
CA GLU A 663 11.81 -13.23 9.20
C GLU A 663 11.71 -14.63 8.60
N ASP A 664 11.00 -15.51 9.31
CA ASP A 664 10.89 -16.93 8.99
C ASP A 664 10.17 -17.23 7.67
N ALA A 665 10.49 -18.37 7.07
CA ALA A 665 9.63 -18.95 6.05
C ALA A 665 8.35 -19.50 6.69
N TYR A 666 7.22 -19.22 6.08
CA TYR A 666 5.95 -19.76 6.57
C TYR A 666 5.08 -20.33 5.46
N PHE A 667 4.29 -21.34 5.85
CA PHE A 667 3.21 -21.89 5.06
C PHE A 667 1.94 -21.87 5.92
N ILE A 668 0.90 -21.22 5.40
CA ILE A 668 -0.40 -21.12 6.07
C ILE A 668 -1.52 -21.56 5.13
N ILE A 669 -2.61 -22.03 5.72
CA ILE A 669 -3.83 -22.36 5.02
C ILE A 669 -4.94 -21.46 5.56
N ASN A 670 -5.69 -20.83 4.66
CA ASN A 670 -6.84 -20.00 4.97
C ASN A 670 -8.11 -20.65 4.40
N THR A 671 -9.24 -20.37 5.00
CA THR A 671 -10.54 -20.81 4.46
C THR A 671 -11.60 -19.75 4.69
N ALA A 672 -12.49 -19.61 3.70
CA ALA A 672 -13.67 -18.80 3.77
C ALA A 672 -14.87 -19.67 3.37
N VAL A 673 -15.99 -19.54 4.09
CA VAL A 673 -17.24 -20.24 3.79
C VAL A 673 -18.38 -19.23 3.86
N ASN A 674 -19.15 -19.13 2.79
CA ASN A 674 -20.30 -18.27 2.65
C ASN A 674 -21.55 -19.11 2.43
N TYR A 675 -22.64 -18.79 3.15
CA TYR A 675 -23.92 -19.47 3.01
C TYR A 675 -25.06 -18.46 2.87
N LYS A 676 -25.76 -18.49 1.75
CA LYS A 676 -26.95 -17.65 1.49
C LYS A 676 -28.14 -18.17 2.29
N ILE A 677 -28.39 -17.58 3.47
CA ILE A 677 -29.54 -17.94 4.33
C ILE A 677 -30.88 -17.41 3.78
N ALA A 678 -30.83 -16.29 3.03
CA ALA A 678 -31.94 -15.71 2.30
C ALA A 678 -31.44 -15.11 0.99
N LYS A 679 -32.34 -14.62 0.13
CA LYS A 679 -32.01 -14.02 -1.17
C LYS A 679 -30.92 -12.94 -1.04
N ASP A 680 -31.07 -12.06 -0.06
CA ASP A 680 -30.26 -10.86 0.12
C ASP A 680 -29.36 -10.96 1.39
N VAL A 681 -29.27 -12.14 2.03
CA VAL A 681 -28.52 -12.30 3.30
C VAL A 681 -27.57 -13.48 3.22
N THR A 682 -26.29 -13.22 3.46
CA THR A 682 -25.21 -14.19 3.47
C THR A 682 -24.58 -14.27 4.86
N LEU A 683 -24.47 -15.48 5.42
CA LEU A 683 -23.66 -15.79 6.58
C LEU A 683 -22.22 -16.07 6.11
N GLN A 684 -21.25 -15.46 6.73
CA GLN A 684 -19.84 -15.54 6.40
C GLN A 684 -19.04 -16.13 7.57
N PHE A 685 -18.16 -17.06 7.29
CA PHE A 685 -17.23 -17.64 8.24
C PHE A 685 -15.84 -17.71 7.63
N GLY A 686 -14.81 -17.27 8.34
CA GLY A 686 -13.42 -17.31 7.88
C GLY A 686 -12.47 -17.81 8.96
N VAL A 687 -11.44 -18.54 8.53
CA VAL A 687 -10.30 -18.92 9.37
C VAL A 687 -9.00 -18.59 8.63
N THR A 688 -8.17 -17.77 9.22
CA THR A 688 -6.82 -17.50 8.71
C THR A 688 -5.81 -18.31 9.51
N ASN A 689 -4.80 -18.86 8.83
CA ASN A 689 -3.77 -19.71 9.45
C ASN A 689 -4.39 -20.93 10.18
N LEU A 690 -5.15 -21.74 9.44
CA LEU A 690 -5.88 -22.92 9.97
C LEU A 690 -4.99 -23.87 10.77
N LEU A 691 -3.71 -24.00 10.39
CA LEU A 691 -2.74 -24.88 11.02
C LEU A 691 -2.12 -24.29 12.30
N ASP A 692 -2.49 -23.04 12.67
CA ASP A 692 -1.95 -22.32 13.84
C ASP A 692 -0.42 -22.22 13.85
N ARG A 693 0.15 -21.97 12.67
CA ARG A 693 1.60 -21.83 12.53
C ARG A 693 2.05 -20.54 13.21
N GLU A 694 2.96 -20.64 14.15
CA GLU A 694 3.69 -19.49 14.72
C GLU A 694 4.82 -19.10 13.77
N PHE A 695 4.93 -17.81 13.45
CA PHE A 695 6.00 -17.25 12.63
C PHE A 695 6.15 -15.75 12.91
N TYR A 696 7.28 -15.19 12.44
CA TYR A 696 7.58 -13.76 12.53
C TYR A 696 7.58 -13.15 11.14
N SER A 697 7.06 -11.91 11.04
CA SER A 697 7.05 -11.10 9.81
C SER A 697 7.24 -9.64 10.24
N GLY A 698 8.49 -9.29 10.62
CA GLY A 698 8.85 -8.05 11.30
C GLY A 698 8.55 -8.10 12.80
N ASP A 699 7.33 -8.51 13.16
CA ASP A 699 6.85 -8.77 14.52
C ASP A 699 6.26 -10.19 14.59
N ALA A 700 5.97 -10.70 15.80
CA ALA A 700 5.23 -11.94 15.95
C ALA A 700 3.81 -11.80 15.36
N THR A 701 3.31 -12.86 14.73
CA THR A 701 1.97 -12.87 14.16
C THR A 701 0.92 -13.36 15.16
N GLY A 702 -0.35 -13.05 14.90
CA GLY A 702 -1.46 -13.39 15.80
C GLY A 702 -1.85 -14.87 15.84
N GLY A 703 -1.14 -15.78 15.14
CA GLY A 703 -1.51 -17.19 15.03
C GLY A 703 -2.83 -17.39 14.26
N ARG A 704 -3.58 -18.46 14.62
CA ARG A 704 -4.89 -18.73 13.99
C ARG A 704 -5.93 -17.72 14.40
N THR A 705 -6.63 -17.16 13.41
CA THR A 705 -7.73 -16.23 13.66
C THR A 705 -9.03 -16.71 13.03
N TYR A 706 -10.15 -16.32 13.66
CA TYR A 706 -11.50 -16.65 13.22
C TYR A 706 -12.29 -15.37 13.02
N ASN A 707 -13.19 -15.36 12.04
CA ASN A 707 -14.23 -14.36 11.93
C ASN A 707 -15.58 -15.00 11.58
N VAL A 708 -16.66 -14.37 12.03
CA VAL A 708 -18.04 -14.67 11.64
C VAL A 708 -18.72 -13.36 11.29
N GLY A 709 -19.46 -13.34 10.21
CA GLY A 709 -20.12 -12.15 9.70
C GLY A 709 -21.50 -12.43 9.12
N LEU A 710 -22.26 -11.37 9.02
CA LEU A 710 -23.54 -11.33 8.30
C LEU A 710 -23.47 -10.18 7.30
N ARG A 711 -23.79 -10.48 6.04
CA ARG A 711 -23.86 -9.52 4.95
C ARG A 711 -25.28 -9.45 4.42
N TYR A 712 -25.74 -8.24 4.16
CA TYR A 712 -27.00 -7.92 3.49
C TYR A 712 -26.69 -7.15 2.21
N SER A 713 -27.19 -7.60 1.06
CA SER A 713 -27.03 -6.96 -0.24
C SER A 713 -28.37 -6.95 -0.97
N PHE A 714 -28.95 -5.73 -1.17
CA PHE A 714 -30.28 -5.51 -1.77
C PHE A 714 -30.17 -4.60 -2.99
#